data_52c68ef5a5328a8e713995e0c07dab6a
#
_entry.id   52c68ef5a5328a8e713995e0c07dab6a
#
_cell.length_a   1.000
_cell.length_b   1.000
_cell.length_c   1.000
_cell.angle_alpha   90.00
_cell.angle_beta   90.00
_cell.angle_gamma   90.00
#
_symmetry.space_group_name_H-M   'P 1'
#
loop_
_entity.id
_entity.type
_entity.pdbx_description
1 polymer ?
#
loop_
_entity_poly.entity_id
_entity_poly.type
_entity_poly.pdbx_seq_one_letter_code
_entity_poly.pdbx_strand_id
1 'polypeptide(L)'
;GNTTILSAEEDSVITLRTDNEGLNTSSDKAADKNLVSETLNALAGKLFYPGQWTGSKNHLTGKVEIAEGLTASAAGLRIGDITYKFGDGQGQYLYTPATDIPDEQIINPMKQTMDGSASSEKAYTDAGIYKEAENTYRFTKDPAEIQADTAISAGTKDLKVNAEGRLVLAAKDRGILAESHNVDITAKTLDVKAANGTAVTAGNGTVKIHGNTRMESRDGIKAQNGSTVTIDGRSDITAEDTAIEALGNSKVSLTNGGTIKGKIRAAGGRVETKDVEAKGDIQTSGAGFLSMTGGKIESGRVEAEGTGSSIALRRGEYNIEKLKADNGSSLTLINNPDKKTEIREIEAGAGSSVSATLEGEKAALIGDITGTGEVELTIGNKARWEGKSNNGNADVTVDSIWKNTGETKLRKLSGSGTVDMTQTGEGKTEIGEYNGTLTLVYAHDNATPVNMKGNEFRIQKAKAGSKVRMLTDSEGLNTSSGKAADKNLVSETLNALANKLYYEAYKSGEKNLAGTVEIAESLTSQSATKRLETMTYKAETGQGQYLYTPAAEDDPNPNPNPNPNPNPNPNPNPNPNPNPNPNPKPNPDIEYGSKETQMMKGSKTAMTAAILLWRGNNNDLQRRMGDIRLAKEENGIWARYLGGKNKIDKQNTYLKQTYDIAQVGYDKKKGNWTIGTALDYGTGKDTYANGTGKGKLASLALYGTMQKEDGQYIDVILKGSHIKNDYTVYNEMNHRLEGKYRTNGLSLSMEYGKRMKKENGFYIDPSIELTAGHLGGKDYDAVSDYAGGKKMHIHQDGINSVIGRIGLGIGKETERSNLFAKIALAHEFGGKVKSIFSAENEPTSGTEVDLKDSWVDVEVGGSWLVNRNTYLYGTYTRNFGADVSSKWRIDAGIRFSF
;
A
#
# COMPACT_ATOMS: atom_id res chain seq x y z
N GLY A 1 30.33 22.68 8.21
CA GLY A 1 29.73 22.28 9.46
C GLY A 1 29.34 20.80 9.42
N ASN A 2 28.98 20.20 10.57
CA ASN A 2 28.46 18.82 10.63
C ASN A 2 26.94 18.88 10.42
N THR A 3 26.40 17.86 9.79
CA THR A 3 24.95 17.68 9.58
C THR A 3 24.50 16.50 10.42
N THR A 4 23.52 16.72 11.30
CA THR A 4 22.94 15.66 12.13
C THR A 4 21.51 15.42 11.71
N ILE A 5 21.17 14.18 11.38
CA ILE A 5 19.81 13.73 11.04
C ILE A 5 19.31 12.85 12.17
N LEU A 6 18.28 13.28 12.89
CA LEU A 6 17.75 12.56 14.04
C LEU A 6 16.81 11.44 13.65
N SER A 7 16.11 11.57 12.54
CA SER A 7 15.21 10.53 12.00
C SER A 7 15.11 10.65 10.48
N ALA A 8 14.93 9.54 9.80
CA ALA A 8 14.71 9.46 8.35
C ALA A 8 13.53 8.52 8.06
N GLU A 9 12.79 8.80 6.99
CA GLU A 9 11.76 7.90 6.49
C GLU A 9 12.40 6.76 5.69
N GLU A 10 11.68 5.64 5.54
CA GLU A 10 12.14 4.49 4.76
C GLU A 10 12.51 4.93 3.33
N ASP A 11 13.66 4.48 2.83
CA ASP A 11 14.24 4.83 1.53
C ASP A 11 14.75 6.28 1.38
N SER A 12 14.96 7.00 2.49
CA SER A 12 15.62 8.31 2.44
C SER A 12 17.06 8.18 1.95
N VAL A 13 17.47 9.07 1.05
CA VAL A 13 18.85 9.12 0.51
C VAL A 13 19.44 10.51 0.71
N ILE A 14 20.67 10.57 1.18
CA ILE A 14 21.45 11.81 1.25
C ILE A 14 22.78 11.62 0.51
N THR A 15 23.11 12.55 -0.36
CA THR A 15 24.41 12.58 -1.05
C THR A 15 25.20 13.81 -0.58
N LEU A 16 26.38 13.56 -0.06
CA LEU A 16 27.34 14.60 0.29
C LEU A 16 28.33 14.72 -0.88
N ARG A 17 28.47 15.93 -1.39
CA ARG A 17 29.36 16.22 -2.53
C ARG A 17 30.38 17.28 -2.18
N THR A 18 31.62 17.13 -2.66
CA THR A 18 32.60 18.22 -2.64
C THR A 18 32.18 19.34 -3.60
N ASP A 19 32.66 20.56 -3.36
CA ASP A 19 32.66 21.60 -4.39
C ASP A 19 33.66 21.29 -5.50
N ASN A 20 33.78 22.20 -6.46
CA ASN A 20 34.69 22.05 -7.60
C ASN A 20 36.08 22.61 -7.32
N GLU A 21 36.37 23.05 -6.09
CA GLU A 21 37.61 23.69 -5.74
C GLU A 21 38.50 22.84 -4.83
N GLY A 22 39.76 22.79 -5.05
CA GLY A 22 40.79 22.45 -4.08
C GLY A 22 41.34 21.02 -4.07
N LEU A 23 40.75 20.01 -4.70
CA LEU A 23 41.35 18.68 -4.80
C LEU A 23 42.14 18.52 -6.09
N ASN A 24 43.46 18.47 -5.98
CA ASN A 24 44.35 18.30 -7.12
C ASN A 24 44.84 16.83 -7.23
N THR A 25 44.17 16.05 -8.08
CA THR A 25 44.54 14.68 -8.37
C THR A 25 45.03 14.57 -9.82
N SER A 26 46.16 15.14 -10.10
CA SER A 26 46.71 15.23 -11.46
C SER A 26 47.38 13.94 -11.98
N SER A 27 47.50 12.92 -11.14
CA SER A 27 48.11 11.65 -11.53
C SER A 27 47.28 10.42 -11.13
N ASP A 28 47.41 9.32 -11.87
CA ASP A 28 46.79 8.03 -11.59
C ASP A 28 47.53 7.23 -10.52
N LYS A 29 48.42 7.84 -9.75
CA LYS A 29 49.22 7.17 -8.72
C LYS A 29 48.40 6.78 -7.50
N ALA A 30 48.87 5.80 -6.74
CA ALA A 30 48.26 5.33 -5.49
C ALA A 30 48.01 6.45 -4.47
N ALA A 31 48.94 7.46 -4.43
CA ALA A 31 48.79 8.63 -3.56
C ALA A 31 47.54 9.44 -3.85
N ASP A 32 47.18 9.63 -5.12
CA ASP A 32 45.96 10.35 -5.52
C ASP A 32 44.69 9.56 -5.15
N LYS A 33 44.75 8.24 -5.31
CA LYS A 33 43.65 7.35 -4.89
C LYS A 33 43.43 7.37 -3.39
N ASN A 34 44.50 7.42 -2.59
CA ASN A 34 44.40 7.62 -1.15
C ASN A 34 43.82 8.98 -0.80
N LEU A 35 44.27 10.03 -1.45
CA LEU A 35 43.74 11.40 -1.23
C LEU A 35 42.24 11.46 -1.55
N VAL A 36 41.79 10.82 -2.63
CA VAL A 36 40.39 10.71 -2.97
C VAL A 36 39.61 9.96 -1.87
N SER A 37 40.09 8.82 -1.42
CA SER A 37 39.47 8.00 -0.38
C SER A 37 39.44 8.72 0.98
N GLU A 38 40.49 9.42 1.34
CA GLU A 38 40.56 10.26 2.54
C GLU A 38 39.58 11.42 2.48
N THR A 39 39.44 12.05 1.31
CA THR A 39 38.47 13.12 1.07
C THR A 39 37.04 12.61 1.21
N LEU A 40 36.71 11.45 0.61
CA LEU A 40 35.39 10.81 0.76
C LEU A 40 35.12 10.46 2.20
N ASN A 41 36.09 9.95 2.95
CA ASN A 41 35.91 9.64 4.36
C ASN A 41 35.75 10.89 5.23
N ALA A 42 36.52 11.94 4.96
CA ALA A 42 36.38 13.23 5.65
C ALA A 42 35.00 13.85 5.39
N LEU A 43 34.48 13.71 4.18
CA LEU A 43 33.14 14.15 3.80
C LEU A 43 32.06 13.33 4.51
N ALA A 44 32.18 11.99 4.52
CA ALA A 44 31.28 11.09 5.25
C ALA A 44 31.22 11.42 6.73
N GLY A 45 32.36 11.74 7.35
CA GLY A 45 32.48 12.12 8.76
C GLY A 45 31.74 13.42 9.14
N LYS A 46 31.23 14.18 8.16
CA LYS A 46 30.38 15.36 8.42
C LYS A 46 28.92 15.01 8.64
N LEU A 47 28.49 13.80 8.31
CA LEU A 47 27.15 13.32 8.53
C LEU A 47 27.07 12.51 9.83
N PHE A 48 26.01 12.76 10.61
CA PHE A 48 25.69 12.02 11.81
C PHE A 48 24.25 11.54 11.72
N TYR A 49 24.03 10.23 11.88
CA TYR A 49 22.70 9.62 11.92
C TYR A 49 22.55 8.76 13.17
N PRO A 50 22.42 9.37 14.37
CA PRO A 50 22.24 8.61 15.62
C PRO A 50 20.90 7.88 15.69
N GLY A 51 19.91 8.31 14.89
CA GLY A 51 18.57 7.70 14.86
C GLY A 51 18.56 6.23 14.48
N GLN A 52 19.55 5.71 13.74
CA GLN A 52 19.61 4.28 13.40
C GLN A 52 19.77 3.34 14.61
N TRP A 53 20.24 3.85 15.74
CA TRP A 53 20.48 3.05 16.96
C TRP A 53 19.32 3.08 17.95
N THR A 54 18.32 3.93 17.70
CA THR A 54 17.14 4.09 18.57
C THR A 54 15.93 3.25 18.10
N GLY A 55 16.16 2.17 17.33
CA GLY A 55 15.13 1.21 16.91
C GLY A 55 14.57 1.43 15.52
N SER A 56 15.03 2.42 14.79
CA SER A 56 14.74 2.59 13.36
C SER A 56 15.76 1.77 12.57
N LYS A 57 15.33 0.92 11.66
CA LYS A 57 16.21 0.29 10.67
C LYS A 57 16.93 1.39 9.86
N ASN A 58 18.05 1.04 9.20
CA ASN A 58 18.76 1.93 8.28
C ASN A 58 17.84 2.56 7.22
N HIS A 59 17.13 3.62 7.59
CA HIS A 59 16.24 4.34 6.69
C HIS A 59 16.98 5.40 5.88
N LEU A 60 18.22 5.74 6.28
CA LEU A 60 19.02 6.74 5.60
C LEU A 60 20.19 6.10 4.87
N THR A 61 20.09 6.01 3.57
CA THR A 61 21.22 5.68 2.69
C THR A 61 22.05 6.91 2.46
N GLY A 62 23.29 6.92 2.93
CA GLY A 62 24.24 7.99 2.73
C GLY A 62 25.21 7.70 1.59
N LYS A 63 25.49 8.69 0.78
CA LYS A 63 26.51 8.63 -0.28
C LYS A 63 27.47 9.81 -0.18
N VAL A 64 28.74 9.58 -0.49
CA VAL A 64 29.73 10.63 -0.67
C VAL A 64 30.20 10.63 -2.12
N GLU A 65 30.42 11.80 -2.66
CA GLU A 65 30.82 11.99 -4.06
C GLU A 65 31.82 13.15 -4.18
N ILE A 66 32.87 12.91 -4.95
CA ILE A 66 33.78 13.98 -5.41
C ILE A 66 33.20 14.59 -6.68
N ALA A 67 33.16 15.92 -6.75
CA ALA A 67 32.66 16.64 -7.90
C ALA A 67 33.41 16.26 -9.20
N GLU A 68 32.66 16.19 -10.29
CA GLU A 68 33.10 15.61 -11.56
C GLU A 68 34.35 16.30 -12.18
N GLY A 69 34.46 17.60 -11.94
CA GLY A 69 35.60 18.39 -12.44
C GLY A 69 36.94 18.16 -11.73
N LEU A 70 36.97 17.43 -10.61
CA LEU A 70 38.19 17.32 -9.77
C LEU A 70 39.06 16.12 -10.10
N THR A 71 38.49 15.00 -10.58
CA THR A 71 39.26 13.76 -10.81
C THR A 71 38.76 12.96 -11.99
N ALA A 72 39.32 13.13 -13.15
CA ALA A 72 38.98 12.27 -14.27
C ALA A 72 39.64 10.87 -14.16
N SER A 73 40.80 10.77 -13.55
CA SER A 73 41.64 9.57 -13.48
C SER A 73 41.31 8.65 -12.30
N ALA A 74 40.67 9.15 -11.25
CA ALA A 74 40.26 8.35 -10.08
C ALA A 74 38.76 8.04 -10.08
N ALA A 75 38.12 7.92 -11.23
CA ALA A 75 36.69 7.75 -11.39
C ALA A 75 36.08 6.57 -10.57
N GLY A 76 36.83 5.50 -10.36
CA GLY A 76 36.39 4.34 -9.57
C GLY A 76 36.23 4.60 -8.08
N LEU A 77 36.85 5.68 -7.55
CA LEU A 77 36.75 6.07 -6.13
C LEU A 77 35.90 7.33 -5.92
N ARG A 78 35.33 7.91 -6.97
CA ARG A 78 34.62 9.19 -6.93
C ARG A 78 33.33 9.16 -6.14
N ILE A 79 32.67 8.02 -6.06
CA ILE A 79 31.40 7.83 -5.34
C ILE A 79 31.58 6.66 -4.40
N GLY A 80 31.10 6.82 -3.15
CA GLY A 80 31.13 5.76 -2.17
C GLY A 80 29.90 5.80 -1.26
N ASP A 81 29.57 4.68 -0.68
CA ASP A 81 28.50 4.54 0.29
C ASP A 81 28.99 4.90 1.69
N ILE A 82 28.13 5.58 2.46
CA ILE A 82 28.40 5.90 3.86
C ILE A 82 27.87 4.76 4.71
N THR A 83 28.71 4.27 5.61
CA THR A 83 28.29 3.49 6.78
C THR A 83 28.29 4.37 8.02
N TYR A 84 27.67 3.93 9.11
CA TYR A 84 27.56 4.74 10.33
C TYR A 84 28.21 4.01 11.51
N LYS A 85 29.03 4.74 12.28
CA LYS A 85 29.66 4.21 13.48
C LYS A 85 28.65 3.91 14.57
N PHE A 86 28.85 2.79 15.22
CA PHE A 86 28.02 2.41 16.37
C PHE A 86 28.22 3.41 17.52
N GLY A 87 27.11 3.86 18.11
CA GLY A 87 27.08 4.76 19.27
C GLY A 87 26.69 6.19 18.94
N ASP A 88 27.46 6.89 18.13
CA ASP A 88 27.21 8.29 17.77
C ASP A 88 26.57 8.48 16.39
N GLY A 89 26.56 7.42 15.57
CA GLY A 89 26.01 7.48 14.21
C GLY A 89 26.84 8.30 13.23
N GLN A 90 28.10 8.55 13.51
CA GLN A 90 28.97 9.28 12.61
C GLN A 90 29.16 8.52 11.30
N GLY A 91 28.96 9.18 10.19
CA GLY A 91 29.21 8.61 8.86
C GLY A 91 30.68 8.31 8.64
N GLN A 92 30.96 7.23 7.97
CA GLN A 92 32.32 6.83 7.56
C GLN A 92 32.28 6.20 6.17
N TYR A 93 33.33 6.49 5.41
CA TYR A 93 33.64 5.80 4.18
C TYR A 93 34.85 4.88 4.45
N LEU A 94 34.56 3.56 4.50
CA LEU A 94 35.59 2.56 4.79
C LEU A 94 36.40 2.23 3.54
N TYR A 95 37.68 2.56 3.55
CA TYR A 95 38.62 2.16 2.51
C TYR A 95 39.93 1.66 3.15
N THR A 96 40.62 0.82 2.44
CA THR A 96 42.01 0.45 2.78
C THR A 96 42.93 1.35 2.00
N PRO A 97 43.75 2.18 2.67
CA PRO A 97 44.76 2.98 1.97
C PRO A 97 45.63 2.07 1.09
N ALA A 98 45.97 2.56 -0.10
CA ALA A 98 46.89 1.84 -0.94
C ALA A 98 48.28 1.90 -0.22
N THR A 99 48.66 0.83 0.45
CA THR A 99 50.07 0.61 0.80
C THR A 99 50.86 0.49 -0.48
N ASP A 100 52.17 0.93 -0.50
CA ASP A 100 53.03 0.72 -1.62
C ASP A 100 52.95 -0.75 -2.06
N ILE A 101 52.08 -1.01 -2.99
CA ILE A 101 51.94 -2.30 -3.64
C ILE A 101 53.10 -2.32 -4.66
N PRO A 102 54.06 -3.23 -4.55
CA PRO A 102 55.08 -3.38 -5.59
C PRO A 102 54.38 -3.40 -6.95
N ASP A 103 55.02 -2.85 -8.01
CA ASP A 103 54.52 -2.78 -9.37
C ASP A 103 53.97 -4.13 -9.94
N GLU A 104 54.16 -5.21 -9.25
CA GLU A 104 53.63 -6.59 -9.53
C GLU A 104 52.14 -6.78 -9.20
N GLN A 105 51.46 -5.83 -8.56
CA GLN A 105 49.97 -5.88 -8.33
C GLN A 105 49.17 -4.90 -9.19
N ILE A 106 49.77 -4.30 -10.21
CA ILE A 106 48.96 -3.71 -11.27
C ILE A 106 48.17 -4.84 -11.89
N ILE A 107 46.83 -4.68 -11.80
CA ILE A 107 45.88 -5.58 -12.44
C ILE A 107 46.24 -5.64 -13.91
N ASN A 108 47.00 -6.66 -14.32
CA ASN A 108 47.11 -7.00 -15.74
C ASN A 108 45.78 -7.68 -16.10
N PRO A 109 44.89 -7.02 -16.85
CA PRO A 109 43.70 -7.66 -17.30
C PRO A 109 44.10 -8.84 -18.19
N MET A 110 43.38 -9.94 -18.10
CA MET A 110 43.48 -11.01 -19.05
C MET A 110 43.06 -10.49 -20.42
N LYS A 111 44.02 -10.42 -21.36
CA LYS A 111 43.80 -9.87 -22.72
C LYS A 111 43.41 -10.93 -23.76
N GLN A 112 42.78 -12.00 -23.32
CA GLN A 112 42.32 -13.11 -24.18
C GLN A 112 40.95 -13.56 -23.76
N THR A 113 40.18 -14.13 -24.69
CA THR A 113 38.92 -14.78 -24.43
C THR A 113 39.10 -15.95 -23.45
N MET A 114 38.31 -15.99 -22.42
CA MET A 114 38.21 -17.14 -21.54
C MET A 114 37.30 -18.19 -22.16
N ASP A 115 37.88 -19.25 -22.73
CA ASP A 115 37.14 -20.32 -23.44
C ASP A 115 37.43 -21.71 -22.86
N GLY A 116 38.30 -21.79 -21.86
CA GLY A 116 38.70 -23.07 -21.24
C GLY A 116 39.64 -23.92 -22.09
N SER A 117 40.23 -23.37 -23.16
CA SER A 117 41.21 -24.11 -23.97
C SER A 117 42.57 -24.22 -23.27
N ALA A 118 43.35 -25.24 -23.60
CA ALA A 118 44.70 -25.44 -23.03
C ALA A 118 45.67 -24.28 -23.34
N SER A 119 45.49 -23.57 -24.45
CA SER A 119 46.29 -22.40 -24.83
C SER A 119 46.01 -21.17 -23.96
N SER A 120 44.82 -21.07 -23.38
CA SER A 120 44.42 -19.99 -22.48
C SER A 120 44.78 -20.27 -21.01
N GLU A 121 45.05 -21.52 -20.61
CA GLU A 121 45.35 -21.85 -19.20
C GLU A 121 46.62 -21.13 -18.68
N LYS A 122 47.61 -20.88 -19.48
CA LYS A 122 48.79 -20.10 -19.08
C LYS A 122 48.44 -18.61 -18.86
N ALA A 123 47.60 -18.06 -19.75
CA ALA A 123 47.14 -16.68 -19.62
C ALA A 123 46.25 -16.51 -18.38
N TYR A 124 45.58 -17.56 -17.99
CA TYR A 124 44.77 -17.56 -16.75
C TYR A 124 45.63 -17.42 -15.49
N THR A 125 46.71 -18.20 -15.39
CA THR A 125 47.59 -18.17 -14.22
C THR A 125 48.27 -16.81 -14.08
N ASP A 126 48.72 -16.21 -15.19
CA ASP A 126 49.35 -14.89 -15.23
C ASP A 126 48.38 -13.77 -14.82
N ALA A 127 47.06 -13.95 -15.03
CA ALA A 127 45.99 -13.05 -14.61
C ALA A 127 45.44 -13.32 -13.19
N GLY A 128 46.02 -14.30 -12.47
CA GLY A 128 45.53 -14.68 -11.13
C GLY A 128 44.27 -15.51 -11.16
N ILE A 129 44.06 -16.28 -12.24
CA ILE A 129 42.95 -17.19 -12.40
C ILE A 129 43.47 -18.62 -12.23
N TYR A 130 42.85 -19.36 -11.30
CA TYR A 130 43.25 -20.73 -10.98
C TYR A 130 42.19 -21.72 -11.42
N LYS A 131 42.61 -22.84 -12.00
CA LYS A 131 41.71 -23.94 -12.29
C LYS A 131 41.46 -24.77 -11.05
N GLU A 132 40.21 -24.74 -10.52
CA GLU A 132 39.80 -25.51 -9.34
C GLU A 132 39.41 -26.95 -9.68
N ALA A 133 38.76 -27.14 -10.82
CA ALA A 133 38.35 -28.42 -11.35
C ALA A 133 38.26 -28.37 -12.87
N GLU A 134 37.86 -29.45 -13.50
CA GLU A 134 37.61 -29.45 -14.94
C GLU A 134 36.52 -28.38 -15.26
N ASN A 135 36.90 -27.42 -16.14
CA ASN A 135 36.08 -26.30 -16.59
C ASN A 135 35.60 -25.33 -15.46
N THR A 136 36.22 -25.40 -14.27
CA THR A 136 35.95 -24.51 -13.15
C THR A 136 37.14 -23.64 -12.83
N TYR A 137 36.97 -22.34 -12.87
CA TYR A 137 38.01 -21.34 -12.69
C TYR A 137 37.70 -20.38 -11.55
N ARG A 138 38.64 -20.11 -10.68
CA ARG A 138 38.55 -19.19 -9.57
C ARG A 138 39.41 -17.97 -9.78
N PHE A 139 38.86 -16.81 -9.59
CA PHE A 139 39.50 -15.51 -9.60
C PHE A 139 39.83 -15.08 -8.18
N THR A 140 41.09 -14.82 -7.90
CA THR A 140 41.55 -14.44 -6.54
C THR A 140 41.80 -12.94 -6.39
N LYS A 141 41.76 -12.18 -7.50
CA LYS A 141 41.92 -10.72 -7.50
C LYS A 141 40.56 -10.05 -7.34
N ASP A 142 40.50 -8.88 -6.68
CA ASP A 142 39.36 -8.02 -6.54
C ASP A 142 39.74 -6.56 -6.83
N PRO A 143 39.34 -5.95 -7.95
CA PRO A 143 38.59 -6.57 -9.05
C PRO A 143 39.46 -7.49 -9.93
N ALA A 144 38.81 -8.54 -10.49
CA ALA A 144 39.38 -9.30 -11.58
C ALA A 144 38.88 -8.76 -12.93
N GLU A 145 39.71 -8.72 -13.96
CA GLU A 145 39.30 -8.14 -15.25
C GLU A 145 39.70 -9.01 -16.42
N ILE A 146 38.78 -9.15 -17.39
CA ILE A 146 39.01 -9.77 -18.71
C ILE A 146 38.76 -8.71 -19.78
N GLN A 147 39.77 -8.49 -20.66
CA GLN A 147 39.66 -7.58 -21.81
C GLN A 147 39.86 -8.39 -23.09
N ALA A 148 38.82 -8.52 -23.91
CA ALA A 148 38.92 -9.25 -25.20
C ALA A 148 37.82 -8.81 -26.17
N ASP A 149 37.85 -9.27 -27.42
CA ASP A 149 36.70 -9.07 -28.31
C ASP A 149 35.44 -9.77 -27.76
N THR A 150 35.59 -11.02 -27.31
CA THR A 150 34.64 -11.74 -26.48
C THR A 150 35.31 -12.10 -25.15
N ALA A 151 34.76 -11.66 -24.00
CA ALA A 151 35.46 -11.88 -22.75
C ALA A 151 35.35 -13.32 -22.24
N ILE A 152 34.15 -13.91 -22.22
CA ILE A 152 33.89 -15.32 -21.84
C ILE A 152 33.17 -16.02 -22.98
N SER A 153 33.65 -17.19 -23.41
CA SER A 153 33.04 -17.98 -24.49
C SER A 153 32.98 -19.47 -24.14
N ALA A 154 31.78 -20.03 -24.04
CA ALA A 154 31.52 -21.46 -23.92
C ALA A 154 31.12 -22.06 -25.27
N GLY A 155 32.07 -22.11 -26.21
CA GLY A 155 31.86 -22.68 -27.53
C GLY A 155 32.08 -24.19 -27.60
N THR A 156 33.03 -24.74 -26.84
CA THR A 156 33.46 -26.14 -26.90
C THR A 156 33.17 -26.94 -25.61
N LYS A 157 32.92 -26.29 -24.49
CA LYS A 157 32.67 -26.90 -23.18
C LYS A 157 32.01 -25.94 -22.23
N ASP A 158 31.37 -26.51 -21.22
CA ASP A 158 30.77 -25.71 -20.10
C ASP A 158 31.87 -24.96 -19.34
N LEU A 159 31.55 -23.75 -18.88
CA LEU A 159 32.47 -22.94 -18.10
C LEU A 159 31.80 -22.54 -16.77
N LYS A 160 32.51 -22.76 -15.67
CA LYS A 160 32.15 -22.25 -14.36
C LYS A 160 33.22 -21.27 -13.87
N VAL A 161 32.79 -20.08 -13.48
CA VAL A 161 33.65 -18.97 -13.05
C VAL A 161 33.26 -18.52 -11.66
N ASN A 162 34.19 -18.58 -10.73
CA ASN A 162 34.01 -18.15 -9.34
C ASN A 162 34.95 -16.96 -9.05
N ALA A 163 34.35 -15.80 -8.78
CA ALA A 163 35.08 -14.61 -8.33
C ALA A 163 34.65 -14.25 -6.91
N GLU A 164 35.61 -14.13 -5.99
CA GLU A 164 35.31 -13.80 -4.59
C GLU A 164 34.79 -12.35 -4.42
N GLY A 165 35.20 -11.46 -5.31
CA GLY A 165 34.87 -10.05 -5.32
C GLY A 165 34.19 -9.60 -6.60
N ARG A 166 34.64 -8.49 -7.13
CA ARG A 166 34.16 -7.87 -8.36
C ARG A 166 34.85 -8.48 -9.58
N LEU A 167 34.08 -8.92 -10.58
CA LEU A 167 34.53 -9.35 -11.88
C LEU A 167 34.13 -8.35 -12.96
N VAL A 168 35.09 -7.88 -13.75
CA VAL A 168 34.86 -6.94 -14.84
C VAL A 168 35.14 -7.64 -16.18
N LEU A 169 34.17 -7.64 -17.06
CA LEU A 169 34.28 -8.14 -18.43
C LEU A 169 34.26 -6.93 -19.38
N ALA A 170 35.40 -6.49 -19.82
CA ALA A 170 35.55 -5.39 -20.77
C ALA A 170 35.70 -5.95 -22.21
N ALA A 171 34.56 -6.14 -22.87
CA ALA A 171 34.51 -6.70 -24.21
C ALA A 171 34.34 -5.63 -25.29
N LYS A 172 34.82 -5.88 -26.49
CA LYS A 172 34.51 -5.06 -27.64
C LYS A 172 33.16 -5.45 -28.25
N ASP A 173 32.93 -6.74 -28.45
CA ASP A 173 31.77 -7.25 -29.16
C ASP A 173 30.79 -8.04 -28.24
N ARG A 174 31.32 -8.96 -27.39
CA ARG A 174 30.46 -9.77 -26.51
C ARG A 174 31.10 -9.96 -25.14
N GLY A 175 30.33 -9.67 -24.11
CA GLY A 175 30.76 -9.91 -22.72
C GLY A 175 30.79 -11.41 -22.41
N ILE A 176 29.65 -12.08 -22.54
CA ILE A 176 29.48 -13.52 -22.31
C ILE A 176 28.83 -14.15 -23.54
N LEU A 177 29.39 -15.25 -24.01
CA LEU A 177 28.87 -16.03 -25.12
C LEU A 177 28.72 -17.51 -24.74
N ALA A 178 27.48 -18.02 -24.76
CA ALA A 178 27.12 -19.42 -24.55
C ALA A 178 26.45 -19.97 -25.84
N GLU A 179 27.23 -20.47 -26.79
CA GLU A 179 26.69 -20.93 -28.09
C GLU A 179 26.09 -22.34 -28.04
N SER A 180 26.79 -23.29 -27.42
CA SER A 180 26.36 -24.67 -27.34
C SER A 180 26.57 -25.29 -25.97
N HIS A 181 27.22 -24.57 -25.09
CA HIS A 181 27.59 -24.99 -23.75
C HIS A 181 27.18 -23.93 -22.71
N ASN A 182 27.27 -24.29 -21.45
CA ASN A 182 26.76 -23.45 -20.36
C ASN A 182 27.87 -22.55 -19.79
N VAL A 183 27.46 -21.38 -19.31
CA VAL A 183 28.29 -20.48 -18.53
C VAL A 183 27.63 -20.27 -17.18
N ASP A 184 28.33 -20.55 -16.10
CA ASP A 184 27.90 -20.37 -14.72
C ASP A 184 28.89 -19.45 -13.99
N ILE A 185 28.45 -18.25 -13.63
CA ILE A 185 29.30 -17.22 -13.01
C ILE A 185 28.80 -16.92 -11.61
N THR A 186 29.67 -17.06 -10.62
CA THR A 186 29.44 -16.60 -9.27
C THR A 186 30.38 -15.45 -8.97
N ALA A 187 29.86 -14.26 -8.69
CA ALA A 187 30.63 -13.08 -8.32
C ALA A 187 29.84 -12.21 -7.36
N LYS A 188 30.51 -11.52 -6.43
CA LYS A 188 29.82 -10.53 -5.58
C LYS A 188 29.20 -9.43 -6.44
N THR A 189 29.95 -8.97 -7.46
CA THR A 189 29.49 -8.02 -8.48
C THR A 189 30.09 -8.40 -9.81
N LEU A 190 29.27 -8.50 -10.84
CA LEU A 190 29.69 -8.70 -12.23
C LEU A 190 29.40 -7.43 -13.04
N ASP A 191 30.45 -6.80 -13.56
CA ASP A 191 30.33 -5.69 -14.49
C ASP A 191 30.65 -6.18 -15.90
N VAL A 192 29.74 -6.02 -16.83
CA VAL A 192 29.89 -6.37 -18.24
C VAL A 192 29.80 -5.12 -19.09
N LYS A 193 30.89 -4.82 -19.81
CA LYS A 193 30.94 -3.74 -20.81
C LYS A 193 31.16 -4.37 -22.19
N ALA A 194 30.27 -4.11 -23.13
CA ALA A 194 30.41 -4.55 -24.52
C ALA A 194 30.12 -3.36 -25.44
N ALA A 195 31.16 -2.55 -25.69
CA ALA A 195 31.01 -1.23 -26.28
C ALA A 195 30.26 -1.19 -27.62
N ASN A 196 30.49 -2.17 -28.49
CA ASN A 196 29.87 -2.21 -29.82
C ASN A 196 28.89 -3.40 -30.00
N GLY A 197 28.64 -4.17 -28.96
CA GLY A 197 27.94 -5.42 -29.13
C GLY A 197 27.00 -5.79 -27.97
N THR A 198 26.91 -7.07 -27.63
CA THR A 198 25.94 -7.63 -26.68
C THR A 198 26.62 -8.03 -25.37
N ALA A 199 26.11 -7.60 -24.24
CA ALA A 199 26.70 -7.98 -22.96
C ALA A 199 26.61 -9.49 -22.69
N VAL A 200 25.45 -10.11 -22.92
CA VAL A 200 25.25 -11.56 -22.77
C VAL A 200 24.51 -12.14 -23.96
N THR A 201 25.13 -13.10 -24.63
CA THR A 201 24.53 -13.87 -25.73
C THR A 201 24.44 -15.34 -25.34
N ALA A 202 23.25 -15.90 -25.32
CA ALA A 202 22.99 -17.33 -25.20
C ALA A 202 22.35 -17.85 -26.50
N GLY A 203 23.11 -18.68 -27.24
CA GLY A 203 22.71 -19.20 -28.56
C GLY A 203 21.93 -20.52 -28.46
N ASN A 204 22.47 -21.45 -27.70
CA ASN A 204 21.89 -22.80 -27.49
C ASN A 204 22.27 -23.35 -26.10
N GLY A 205 23.06 -22.60 -25.36
CA GLY A 205 23.49 -22.90 -23.99
C GLY A 205 22.74 -22.14 -22.92
N THR A 206 23.09 -22.37 -21.68
CA THR A 206 22.55 -21.67 -20.51
C THR A 206 23.57 -20.72 -19.93
N VAL A 207 23.15 -19.50 -19.57
CA VAL A 207 23.95 -18.57 -18.80
C VAL A 207 23.29 -18.37 -17.43
N LYS A 208 24.03 -18.67 -16.36
CA LYS A 208 23.63 -18.39 -14.98
C LYS A 208 24.61 -17.41 -14.37
N ILE A 209 24.08 -16.37 -13.72
CA ILE A 209 24.87 -15.37 -13.03
C ILE A 209 24.36 -15.26 -11.61
N HIS A 210 25.25 -15.56 -10.66
CA HIS A 210 25.00 -15.49 -9.23
C HIS A 210 25.71 -14.25 -8.65
N GLY A 211 24.95 -13.25 -8.28
CA GLY A 211 25.41 -11.98 -7.73
C GLY A 211 24.90 -10.75 -8.48
N ASN A 212 25.23 -9.59 -7.96
CA ASN A 212 24.79 -8.32 -8.53
C ASN A 212 25.46 -8.09 -9.89
N THR A 213 24.68 -7.69 -10.87
CA THR A 213 25.18 -7.57 -12.25
C THR A 213 24.89 -6.18 -12.81
N ARG A 214 25.91 -5.58 -13.41
CA ARG A 214 25.78 -4.33 -14.14
C ARG A 214 26.22 -4.54 -15.58
N MET A 215 25.42 -4.09 -16.54
CA MET A 215 25.71 -4.20 -17.97
C MET A 215 25.63 -2.83 -18.63
N GLU A 216 26.64 -2.51 -19.44
CA GLU A 216 26.71 -1.33 -20.31
C GLU A 216 27.10 -1.78 -21.71
N SER A 217 26.20 -1.69 -22.70
CA SER A 217 26.39 -2.26 -24.02
C SER A 217 25.45 -1.67 -25.06
N ARG A 218 25.66 -1.94 -26.32
CA ARG A 218 24.67 -1.64 -27.35
C ARG A 218 23.42 -2.50 -27.15
N ASP A 219 23.57 -3.81 -26.97
CA ASP A 219 22.51 -4.74 -26.60
C ASP A 219 22.83 -5.44 -25.27
N GLY A 220 21.88 -5.55 -24.36
CA GLY A 220 22.11 -6.14 -23.04
C GLY A 220 22.16 -7.66 -23.07
N ILE A 221 21.02 -8.33 -22.95
CA ILE A 221 20.88 -9.80 -22.93
C ILE A 221 20.15 -10.28 -24.16
N LYS A 222 20.76 -11.20 -24.91
CA LYS A 222 20.15 -11.89 -26.03
C LYS A 222 20.15 -13.40 -25.82
N ALA A 223 18.95 -13.99 -25.70
CA ALA A 223 18.72 -15.41 -25.59
C ALA A 223 17.99 -15.92 -26.85
N GLN A 224 18.51 -16.97 -27.50
CA GLN A 224 17.93 -17.52 -28.72
C GLN A 224 18.08 -19.04 -28.78
N ASN A 225 17.34 -19.70 -29.69
CA ASN A 225 17.41 -21.14 -29.93
C ASN A 225 17.18 -22.03 -28.70
N GLY A 226 16.16 -21.67 -27.86
CA GLY A 226 15.82 -22.45 -26.68
C GLY A 226 16.75 -22.24 -25.47
N SER A 227 17.67 -21.26 -25.53
CA SER A 227 18.62 -20.97 -24.47
C SER A 227 17.95 -20.34 -23.23
N THR A 228 18.69 -20.36 -22.11
CA THR A 228 18.21 -19.75 -20.86
C THR A 228 19.29 -18.82 -20.29
N VAL A 229 18.88 -17.61 -19.90
CA VAL A 229 19.70 -16.68 -19.13
C VAL A 229 19.02 -16.40 -17.80
N THR A 230 19.71 -16.65 -16.68
CA THR A 230 19.19 -16.39 -15.34
C THR A 230 20.19 -15.52 -14.56
N ILE A 231 19.69 -14.44 -13.95
CA ILE A 231 20.45 -13.61 -13.03
C ILE A 231 19.68 -13.58 -11.72
N ASP A 232 20.28 -14.08 -10.65
CA ASP A 232 19.63 -14.17 -9.33
C ASP A 232 19.99 -13.00 -8.38
N GLY A 233 20.99 -12.18 -8.72
CA GLY A 233 21.29 -10.93 -8.06
C GLY A 233 20.54 -9.73 -8.66
N ARG A 234 20.80 -8.54 -8.09
CA ARG A 234 20.32 -7.27 -8.66
C ARG A 234 20.89 -7.08 -10.07
N SER A 235 20.05 -6.67 -11.01
CA SER A 235 20.42 -6.55 -12.43
C SER A 235 20.25 -5.11 -12.92
N ASP A 236 21.33 -4.35 -13.06
CA ASP A 236 21.32 -3.02 -13.64
C ASP A 236 21.85 -3.08 -15.08
N ILE A 237 20.95 -2.98 -16.05
CA ILE A 237 21.25 -3.13 -17.48
C ILE A 237 20.98 -1.80 -18.18
N THR A 238 22.01 -1.26 -18.82
CA THR A 238 21.89 -0.07 -19.67
C THR A 238 22.30 -0.47 -21.09
N ALA A 239 21.34 -0.45 -22.00
CA ALA A 239 21.58 -0.73 -23.42
C ALA A 239 21.13 0.44 -24.28
N GLU A 240 21.88 0.68 -25.36
CA GLU A 240 21.53 1.72 -26.34
C GLU A 240 20.31 1.34 -27.16
N ASP A 241 20.22 0.06 -27.58
CA ASP A 241 19.12 -0.46 -28.38
C ASP A 241 18.20 -1.37 -27.56
N THR A 242 18.54 -2.65 -27.41
CA THR A 242 17.72 -3.65 -26.76
C THR A 242 18.36 -4.15 -25.49
N ALA A 243 17.72 -3.89 -24.36
CA ALA A 243 18.26 -4.32 -23.07
C ALA A 243 18.04 -5.82 -22.82
N ILE A 244 16.91 -6.38 -23.24
CA ILE A 244 16.61 -7.81 -23.14
C ILE A 244 15.89 -8.27 -24.40
N GLU A 245 16.39 -9.34 -25.02
CA GLU A 245 15.76 -10.01 -26.14
C GLU A 245 15.71 -11.53 -25.90
N ALA A 246 14.51 -12.11 -25.87
CA ALA A 246 14.30 -13.55 -25.83
C ALA A 246 13.61 -14.02 -27.12
N LEU A 247 14.27 -14.88 -27.88
CA LEU A 247 13.84 -15.36 -29.20
C LEU A 247 13.59 -16.88 -29.17
N GLY A 248 12.61 -17.33 -29.90
CA GLY A 248 12.46 -18.78 -30.26
C GLY A 248 12.55 -19.73 -29.06
N ASN A 249 11.53 -19.78 -28.18
CA ASN A 249 11.44 -20.64 -27.00
C ASN A 249 12.52 -20.42 -25.93
N SER A 250 13.30 -19.35 -26.02
CA SER A 250 14.34 -19.03 -25.05
C SER A 250 13.77 -18.33 -23.83
N LYS A 251 14.52 -18.33 -22.73
CA LYS A 251 14.10 -17.74 -21.48
C LYS A 251 15.15 -16.78 -20.92
N VAL A 252 14.68 -15.58 -20.47
CA VAL A 252 15.47 -14.66 -19.64
C VAL A 252 14.73 -14.44 -18.32
N SER A 253 15.44 -14.62 -17.20
CA SER A 253 14.88 -14.52 -15.86
C SER A 253 15.75 -13.65 -14.96
N LEU A 254 15.18 -12.54 -14.45
CA LEU A 254 15.81 -11.63 -13.49
C LEU A 254 14.99 -11.65 -12.19
N THR A 255 15.58 -12.14 -11.10
CA THR A 255 14.80 -12.53 -9.92
C THR A 255 14.91 -11.58 -8.73
N ASN A 256 15.83 -10.59 -8.75
CA ASN A 256 16.14 -9.79 -7.58
C ASN A 256 16.34 -8.30 -7.86
N GLY A 257 15.39 -7.69 -8.53
CA GLY A 257 15.36 -6.26 -8.76
C GLY A 257 16.46 -5.73 -9.70
N GLY A 258 16.52 -4.41 -9.79
CA GLY A 258 17.47 -3.70 -10.63
C GLY A 258 16.83 -2.70 -11.57
N THR A 259 17.62 -2.09 -12.43
CA THR A 259 17.17 -1.09 -13.40
C THR A 259 17.50 -1.54 -14.82
N ILE A 260 16.52 -1.55 -15.70
CA ILE A 260 16.71 -1.85 -17.12
C ILE A 260 16.42 -0.59 -17.93
N LYS A 261 17.43 -0.09 -18.62
CA LYS A 261 17.31 1.01 -19.59
C LYS A 261 17.50 0.46 -20.98
N GLY A 262 16.49 0.63 -21.84
CA GLY A 262 16.43 0.09 -23.18
C GLY A 262 15.20 -0.81 -23.38
N LYS A 263 15.01 -1.26 -24.61
CA LYS A 263 13.84 -2.04 -25.00
C LYS A 263 13.89 -3.47 -24.40
N ILE A 264 12.73 -3.95 -23.95
CA ILE A 264 12.55 -5.35 -23.51
C ILE A 264 11.66 -6.07 -24.53
N ARG A 265 12.15 -7.15 -25.13
CA ARG A 265 11.48 -7.89 -26.19
C ARG A 265 11.43 -9.38 -25.94
N ALA A 266 10.24 -9.99 -26.07
CA ALA A 266 10.08 -11.43 -26.16
C ALA A 266 9.43 -11.81 -27.50
N ALA A 267 10.23 -12.35 -28.43
CA ALA A 267 9.74 -12.75 -29.76
C ALA A 267 9.79 -14.28 -29.88
N GLY A 268 8.69 -14.93 -29.54
CA GLY A 268 8.63 -16.40 -29.41
C GLY A 268 9.36 -16.94 -28.18
N GLY A 269 9.95 -16.09 -27.37
CA GLY A 269 10.65 -16.43 -26.15
C GLY A 269 9.91 -15.98 -24.89
N ARG A 270 10.57 -16.11 -23.74
CA ARG A 270 9.99 -15.81 -22.43
C ARG A 270 10.91 -14.88 -21.63
N VAL A 271 10.37 -13.77 -21.13
CA VAL A 271 11.05 -12.84 -20.21
C VAL A 271 10.29 -12.79 -18.89
N GLU A 272 10.96 -13.05 -17.79
CA GLU A 272 10.41 -12.99 -16.45
C GLU A 272 11.26 -12.08 -15.57
N THR A 273 10.66 -11.06 -14.96
CA THR A 273 11.36 -10.15 -14.05
C THR A 273 10.61 -9.98 -12.76
N LYS A 274 11.35 -9.75 -11.67
CA LYS A 274 10.80 -9.46 -10.35
C LYS A 274 11.45 -8.22 -9.77
N ASP A 275 10.63 -7.27 -9.31
CA ASP A 275 11.04 -6.01 -8.65
C ASP A 275 12.01 -5.13 -9.46
N VAL A 276 11.91 -5.18 -10.79
CA VAL A 276 12.77 -4.47 -11.73
C VAL A 276 12.14 -3.12 -12.12
N GLU A 277 12.95 -2.07 -12.20
CA GLU A 277 12.59 -0.79 -12.80
C GLU A 277 12.94 -0.82 -14.30
N ALA A 278 11.92 -0.79 -15.17
CA ALA A 278 12.08 -0.77 -16.62
C ALA A 278 11.89 0.64 -17.18
N LYS A 279 12.86 1.11 -17.97
CA LYS A 279 12.84 2.40 -18.70
C LYS A 279 13.06 2.14 -20.18
N GLY A 280 11.98 2.04 -20.92
CA GLY A 280 11.97 1.72 -22.34
C GLY A 280 10.74 0.91 -22.74
N ASP A 281 10.54 0.71 -24.04
CA ASP A 281 9.39 -0.01 -24.56
C ASP A 281 9.44 -1.50 -24.22
N ILE A 282 8.26 -2.07 -23.97
CA ILE A 282 8.07 -3.49 -23.64
C ILE A 282 7.23 -4.12 -24.71
N GLN A 283 7.77 -5.16 -25.37
CA GLN A 283 7.12 -5.78 -26.52
C GLN A 283 7.15 -7.30 -26.48
N THR A 284 6.03 -7.92 -26.90
CA THR A 284 6.00 -9.36 -27.21
C THR A 284 5.49 -9.60 -28.62
N SER A 285 6.03 -10.62 -29.29
CA SER A 285 5.58 -11.02 -30.64
C SER A 285 5.85 -12.51 -30.87
N GLY A 286 5.25 -13.10 -31.89
CA GLY A 286 5.53 -14.49 -32.29
C GLY A 286 5.28 -15.53 -31.19
N ALA A 287 4.18 -15.41 -30.44
CA ALA A 287 3.85 -16.20 -29.26
C ALA A 287 4.80 -15.98 -28.05
N GLY A 288 5.45 -14.82 -27.99
CA GLY A 288 6.32 -14.45 -26.87
C GLY A 288 5.55 -14.19 -25.57
N PHE A 289 6.19 -14.45 -24.45
CA PHE A 289 5.63 -14.24 -23.13
C PHE A 289 6.52 -13.32 -22.30
N LEU A 290 5.92 -12.29 -21.70
CA LEU A 290 6.63 -11.40 -20.77
C LEU A 290 5.84 -11.27 -19.47
N SER A 291 6.51 -11.46 -18.33
CA SER A 291 5.92 -11.28 -17.01
C SER A 291 6.80 -10.40 -16.15
N MET A 292 6.23 -9.34 -15.63
CA MET A 292 6.88 -8.47 -14.62
C MET A 292 6.04 -8.49 -13.34
N THR A 293 6.68 -8.83 -12.23
CA THR A 293 6.04 -8.85 -10.91
C THR A 293 6.75 -7.88 -9.98
N GLY A 294 6.01 -6.93 -9.40
CA GLY A 294 6.61 -5.84 -8.63
C GLY A 294 7.34 -4.83 -9.52
N GLY A 295 8.24 -4.05 -8.92
CA GLY A 295 9.07 -3.08 -9.63
C GLY A 295 8.31 -1.87 -10.17
N LYS A 296 8.89 -1.24 -11.19
CA LYS A 296 8.39 -0.01 -11.78
C LYS A 296 8.52 -0.04 -13.30
N ILE A 297 7.56 0.52 -14.01
CA ILE A 297 7.65 0.79 -15.44
C ILE A 297 7.56 2.29 -15.65
N GLU A 298 8.61 2.88 -16.23
CA GLU A 298 8.64 4.24 -16.77
C GLU A 298 8.84 4.12 -18.28
N SER A 299 7.77 3.86 -19.00
CA SER A 299 7.87 3.50 -20.41
C SER A 299 6.82 4.20 -21.24
N GLY A 300 7.15 4.45 -22.52
CA GLY A 300 6.20 4.87 -23.52
C GLY A 300 5.17 3.80 -23.79
N ARG A 301 5.56 2.60 -24.23
CA ARG A 301 4.66 1.59 -24.79
C ARG A 301 4.83 0.21 -24.19
N VAL A 302 3.72 -0.45 -23.94
CA VAL A 302 3.65 -1.87 -23.59
C VAL A 302 2.75 -2.55 -24.62
N GLU A 303 3.36 -3.35 -25.51
CA GLU A 303 2.69 -3.86 -26.69
C GLU A 303 2.84 -5.38 -26.81
N ALA A 304 1.71 -6.07 -26.92
CA ALA A 304 1.65 -7.49 -27.30
C ALA A 304 1.13 -7.61 -28.71
N GLU A 305 1.82 -8.33 -29.57
CA GLU A 305 1.46 -8.48 -30.98
C GLU A 305 1.52 -9.95 -31.43
N GLY A 306 0.53 -10.39 -32.16
CA GLY A 306 0.43 -11.71 -32.80
C GLY A 306 -0.10 -12.78 -31.88
N THR A 307 -0.71 -13.79 -32.51
CA THR A 307 -1.42 -14.89 -31.84
C THR A 307 -0.52 -15.60 -30.84
N GLY A 308 -1.03 -15.77 -29.61
CA GLY A 308 -0.33 -16.42 -28.50
C GLY A 308 0.69 -15.55 -27.78
N SER A 309 0.96 -14.32 -28.23
CA SER A 309 1.80 -13.36 -27.51
C SER A 309 1.09 -12.82 -26.29
N SER A 310 1.80 -12.67 -25.16
CA SER A 310 1.17 -12.17 -23.95
C SER A 310 2.12 -11.40 -23.03
N ILE A 311 1.55 -10.40 -22.35
CA ILE A 311 2.24 -9.61 -21.33
C ILE A 311 1.43 -9.65 -20.03
N ALA A 312 2.09 -9.92 -18.90
CA ALA A 312 1.50 -9.90 -17.58
C ALA A 312 2.28 -8.96 -16.65
N LEU A 313 1.66 -7.86 -16.23
CA LEU A 313 2.19 -6.88 -15.31
C LEU A 313 1.45 -6.97 -13.99
N ARG A 314 2.15 -7.28 -12.90
CA ARG A 314 1.52 -7.54 -11.60
C ARG A 314 2.21 -6.81 -10.46
N ARG A 315 1.41 -6.09 -9.64
CA ARG A 315 1.84 -5.48 -8.36
C ARG A 315 2.99 -4.46 -8.47
N GLY A 316 3.15 -3.83 -9.63
CA GLY A 316 4.16 -2.80 -9.88
C GLY A 316 3.62 -1.38 -9.78
N GLU A 317 4.54 -0.41 -9.95
CA GLU A 317 4.28 0.99 -10.21
C GLU A 317 4.35 1.22 -11.72
N TYR A 318 3.31 1.81 -12.31
CA TYR A 318 3.22 1.90 -13.77
C TYR A 318 2.98 3.32 -14.23
N ASN A 319 3.84 3.81 -15.12
CA ASN A 319 3.62 5.03 -15.90
C ASN A 319 3.74 4.65 -17.37
N ILE A 320 2.60 4.39 -18.01
CA ILE A 320 2.52 3.80 -19.36
C ILE A 320 1.74 4.75 -20.26
N GLU A 321 2.34 5.15 -21.37
CA GLU A 321 1.68 5.97 -22.38
C GLU A 321 0.60 5.18 -23.13
N LYS A 322 0.93 3.95 -23.55
CA LYS A 322 0.01 3.09 -24.28
C LYS A 322 0.14 1.62 -23.88
N LEU A 323 -1.00 1.03 -23.56
CA LEU A 323 -1.21 -0.40 -23.37
C LEU A 323 -1.89 -0.98 -24.59
N LYS A 324 -1.20 -1.80 -25.38
CA LYS A 324 -1.73 -2.31 -26.65
C LYS A 324 -1.64 -3.83 -26.74
N ALA A 325 -2.76 -4.46 -27.13
CA ALA A 325 -2.77 -5.86 -27.58
C ALA A 325 -3.33 -5.91 -29.01
N ASP A 326 -2.65 -6.58 -29.93
CA ASP A 326 -3.03 -6.65 -31.33
C ASP A 326 -2.83 -8.03 -31.95
N ASN A 327 -3.57 -8.33 -33.01
CA ASN A 327 -3.41 -9.56 -33.82
C ASN A 327 -3.50 -10.87 -33.02
N GLY A 328 -4.47 -11.02 -32.11
CA GLY A 328 -4.72 -12.23 -31.33
C GLY A 328 -3.82 -12.41 -30.11
N SER A 329 -3.31 -11.31 -29.58
CA SER A 329 -2.48 -11.27 -28.35
C SER A 329 -3.30 -10.94 -27.11
N SER A 330 -2.67 -11.06 -25.93
CA SER A 330 -3.29 -10.73 -24.66
C SER A 330 -2.37 -9.90 -23.75
N LEU A 331 -2.98 -8.98 -22.99
CA LEU A 331 -2.28 -8.16 -22.02
C LEU A 331 -3.07 -8.12 -20.71
N THR A 332 -2.38 -8.37 -19.59
CA THR A 332 -2.96 -8.26 -18.25
C THR A 332 -2.15 -7.29 -17.40
N LEU A 333 -2.82 -6.35 -16.77
CA LEU A 333 -2.22 -5.42 -15.82
C LEU A 333 -3.00 -5.43 -14.51
N ILE A 334 -2.31 -5.66 -13.39
CA ILE A 334 -2.83 -5.50 -12.04
C ILE A 334 -1.84 -4.65 -11.28
N ASN A 335 -2.23 -3.43 -10.94
CA ASN A 335 -1.32 -2.51 -10.26
C ASN A 335 -1.09 -2.87 -8.78
N ASN A 336 -0.17 -2.18 -8.15
CA ASN A 336 -0.06 -2.13 -6.69
C ASN A 336 -0.88 -0.93 -6.19
N PRO A 337 -1.90 -1.13 -5.35
CA PRO A 337 -2.77 -0.05 -4.87
C PRO A 337 -2.04 1.07 -4.11
N ASP A 338 -0.89 0.77 -3.51
CA ASP A 338 -0.10 1.72 -2.72
C ASP A 338 0.88 2.54 -3.59
N LYS A 339 1.08 2.15 -4.85
CA LYS A 339 2.03 2.78 -5.79
C LYS A 339 1.31 3.60 -6.86
N LYS A 340 2.04 4.58 -7.42
CA LYS A 340 1.49 5.37 -8.52
C LYS A 340 1.30 4.50 -9.75
N THR A 341 0.14 4.60 -10.39
CA THR A 341 -0.14 4.00 -11.69
C THR A 341 -0.89 4.99 -12.57
N GLU A 342 -0.34 5.28 -13.72
CA GLU A 342 -0.95 6.15 -14.72
C GLU A 342 -0.84 5.47 -16.08
N ILE A 343 -1.99 5.28 -16.72
CA ILE A 343 -2.11 4.74 -18.08
C ILE A 343 -2.80 5.80 -18.91
N ARG A 344 -2.31 6.08 -20.13
CA ARG A 344 -2.85 7.14 -20.98
C ARG A 344 -3.70 6.65 -22.13
N GLU A 345 -3.56 5.40 -22.52
CA GLU A 345 -4.38 4.79 -23.56
C GLU A 345 -4.43 3.27 -23.40
N ILE A 346 -5.60 2.68 -23.63
CA ILE A 346 -5.79 1.23 -23.76
C ILE A 346 -6.31 0.93 -25.16
N GLU A 347 -5.60 0.11 -25.93
CA GLU A 347 -6.00 -0.34 -27.25
C GLU A 347 -6.04 -1.86 -27.34
N ALA A 348 -7.18 -2.42 -27.76
CA ALA A 348 -7.28 -3.83 -28.10
C ALA A 348 -7.70 -3.98 -29.57
N GLY A 349 -6.82 -4.53 -30.40
CA GLY A 349 -7.09 -4.85 -31.79
C GLY A 349 -7.97 -6.12 -31.93
N ALA A 350 -8.44 -6.37 -33.14
CA ALA A 350 -9.33 -7.48 -33.43
C ALA A 350 -8.77 -8.83 -32.96
N GLY A 351 -9.58 -9.62 -32.24
CA GLY A 351 -9.21 -10.94 -31.70
C GLY A 351 -8.24 -10.92 -30.52
N SER A 352 -7.88 -9.73 -30.03
CA SER A 352 -6.97 -9.52 -28.88
C SER A 352 -7.72 -9.13 -27.63
N SER A 353 -7.05 -9.24 -26.48
CA SER A 353 -7.64 -8.90 -25.18
C SER A 353 -6.70 -8.07 -24.31
N VAL A 354 -7.26 -7.06 -23.64
CA VAL A 354 -6.58 -6.31 -22.58
C VAL A 354 -7.41 -6.39 -21.31
N SER A 355 -6.84 -6.88 -20.22
CA SER A 355 -7.45 -6.88 -18.89
C SER A 355 -6.63 -6.00 -17.96
N ALA A 356 -7.23 -4.92 -17.45
CA ALA A 356 -6.58 -3.97 -16.56
C ALA A 356 -7.40 -3.79 -15.28
N THR A 357 -6.75 -3.98 -14.13
CA THR A 357 -7.31 -3.72 -12.81
C THR A 357 -6.53 -2.60 -12.15
N LEU A 358 -7.20 -1.48 -11.90
CA LEU A 358 -6.65 -0.29 -11.27
C LEU A 358 -7.28 -0.09 -9.90
N GLU A 359 -6.46 -0.12 -8.86
CA GLU A 359 -6.87 0.08 -7.48
C GLU A 359 -5.95 1.10 -6.80
N GLY A 360 -6.51 1.86 -5.84
CA GLY A 360 -5.78 2.83 -5.04
C GLY A 360 -5.85 4.26 -5.57
N GLU A 361 -5.76 5.21 -4.67
CA GLU A 361 -5.91 6.65 -4.93
C GLU A 361 -4.91 7.22 -5.94
N LYS A 362 -3.75 6.57 -6.07
CA LYS A 362 -2.68 6.97 -6.99
C LYS A 362 -2.79 6.28 -8.36
N ALA A 363 -3.83 5.47 -8.57
CA ALA A 363 -4.03 4.76 -9.82
C ALA A 363 -5.06 5.47 -10.71
N ALA A 364 -4.70 5.67 -11.97
CA ALA A 364 -5.57 6.31 -12.94
C ALA A 364 -5.37 5.76 -14.36
N LEU A 365 -6.46 5.63 -15.10
CA LEU A 365 -6.47 5.69 -16.56
C LEU A 365 -6.84 7.12 -16.94
N ILE A 366 -5.91 7.85 -17.55
CA ILE A 366 -6.13 9.22 -18.05
C ILE A 366 -6.06 9.17 -19.57
N GLY A 367 -7.13 8.69 -20.19
CA GLY A 367 -7.20 8.49 -21.61
C GLY A 367 -8.30 7.52 -22.05
N ASP A 368 -8.31 7.21 -23.33
CA ASP A 368 -9.39 6.52 -23.99
C ASP A 368 -9.17 5.01 -24.11
N ILE A 369 -10.27 4.27 -24.20
CA ILE A 369 -10.28 2.85 -24.59
C ILE A 369 -10.63 2.78 -26.07
N THR A 370 -9.76 2.16 -26.86
CA THR A 370 -9.87 2.12 -28.32
C THR A 370 -9.78 0.70 -28.89
N GLY A 371 -10.07 0.56 -30.18
CA GLY A 371 -9.96 -0.69 -30.91
C GLY A 371 -11.26 -1.50 -30.96
N THR A 372 -11.17 -2.77 -31.38
CA THR A 372 -12.31 -3.66 -31.60
C THR A 372 -12.16 -5.01 -30.89
N GLY A 373 -11.06 -5.23 -30.19
CA GLY A 373 -10.80 -6.42 -29.36
C GLY A 373 -11.51 -6.33 -28.01
N GLU A 374 -11.32 -7.32 -27.19
CA GLU A 374 -11.92 -7.36 -25.85
C GLU A 374 -11.11 -6.52 -24.87
N VAL A 375 -11.80 -5.67 -24.12
CA VAL A 375 -11.19 -4.93 -23.00
C VAL A 375 -11.98 -5.22 -21.75
N GLU A 376 -11.31 -5.63 -20.69
CA GLU A 376 -11.85 -5.73 -19.35
C GLU A 376 -11.13 -4.71 -18.46
N LEU A 377 -11.86 -3.68 -18.01
CA LEU A 377 -11.31 -2.63 -17.15
C LEU A 377 -12.04 -2.62 -15.81
N THR A 378 -11.30 -2.74 -14.72
CA THR A 378 -11.81 -2.54 -13.36
C THR A 378 -11.18 -1.30 -12.74
N ILE A 379 -12.02 -0.35 -12.32
CA ILE A 379 -11.65 0.86 -11.57
C ILE A 379 -12.20 0.73 -10.17
N GLY A 380 -11.37 0.25 -9.26
CA GLY A 380 -11.72 -0.01 -7.88
C GLY A 380 -10.94 0.85 -6.87
N ASN A 381 -11.38 0.83 -5.61
CA ASN A 381 -10.60 1.30 -4.47
C ASN A 381 -9.98 2.71 -4.63
N LYS A 382 -10.78 3.73 -5.01
CA LYS A 382 -10.35 5.12 -5.25
C LYS A 382 -9.50 5.37 -6.51
N ALA A 383 -9.27 4.39 -7.33
CA ALA A 383 -8.71 4.62 -8.66
C ALA A 383 -9.68 5.45 -9.50
N ARG A 384 -9.19 6.10 -10.52
CA ARG A 384 -10.03 6.89 -11.41
C ARG A 384 -9.78 6.56 -12.88
N TRP A 385 -10.83 6.71 -13.65
CA TRP A 385 -10.76 6.79 -15.11
C TRP A 385 -11.22 8.17 -15.56
N GLU A 386 -10.43 8.82 -16.38
CA GLU A 386 -10.76 10.08 -17.03
C GLU A 386 -10.56 9.90 -18.54
N GLY A 387 -11.66 9.69 -19.25
CA GLY A 387 -11.64 9.33 -20.66
C GLY A 387 -12.97 8.75 -21.14
N LYS A 388 -12.99 8.29 -22.37
CA LYS A 388 -14.14 7.71 -23.07
C LYS A 388 -13.75 6.38 -23.72
N SER A 389 -14.74 5.66 -24.26
CA SER A 389 -14.50 4.44 -25.03
C SER A 389 -15.23 4.49 -26.34
N ASN A 390 -14.54 4.19 -27.45
CA ASN A 390 -15.17 3.85 -28.71
C ASN A 390 -15.17 2.33 -28.97
N ASN A 391 -14.76 1.53 -28.00
CA ASN A 391 -14.69 0.08 -28.10
C ASN A 391 -15.99 -0.59 -27.62
N GLY A 392 -16.84 -1.01 -28.56
CA GLY A 392 -18.09 -1.70 -28.25
C GLY A 392 -17.97 -3.11 -27.66
N ASN A 393 -16.74 -3.65 -27.51
CA ASN A 393 -16.43 -4.92 -26.86
C ASN A 393 -15.77 -4.74 -25.48
N ALA A 394 -15.78 -3.51 -24.96
CA ALA A 394 -15.25 -3.23 -23.64
C ALA A 394 -16.26 -3.55 -22.53
N ASP A 395 -15.81 -4.30 -21.53
CA ASP A 395 -16.49 -4.53 -20.25
C ASP A 395 -15.80 -3.69 -19.19
N VAL A 396 -16.54 -2.80 -18.54
CA VAL A 396 -15.98 -1.89 -17.54
C VAL A 396 -16.70 -2.07 -16.22
N THR A 397 -15.93 -2.20 -15.14
CA THR A 397 -16.42 -2.18 -13.76
C THR A 397 -15.93 -0.92 -13.07
N VAL A 398 -16.87 -0.10 -12.59
CA VAL A 398 -16.58 1.18 -11.92
C VAL A 398 -17.05 1.08 -10.47
N ASP A 399 -16.13 0.78 -9.56
CA ASP A 399 -16.40 0.82 -8.10
C ASP A 399 -15.79 2.06 -7.44
N SER A 400 -15.31 3.01 -8.24
CA SER A 400 -14.78 4.29 -7.80
C SER A 400 -15.26 5.41 -8.72
N ILE A 401 -14.38 6.12 -9.41
CA ILE A 401 -14.76 7.30 -10.21
C ILE A 401 -14.39 7.10 -11.67
N TRP A 402 -15.36 7.30 -12.56
CA TRP A 402 -15.15 7.49 -13.98
C TRP A 402 -15.62 8.90 -14.37
N LYS A 403 -14.69 9.73 -14.82
CA LYS A 403 -15.00 11.00 -15.49
C LYS A 403 -15.12 10.74 -16.99
N ASN A 404 -16.34 10.68 -17.49
CA ASN A 404 -16.56 10.50 -18.91
C ASN A 404 -16.25 11.82 -19.64
N THR A 405 -15.43 11.77 -20.69
CA THR A 405 -15.00 12.95 -21.43
C THR A 405 -15.69 13.10 -22.80
N GLY A 406 -16.61 12.21 -23.16
CA GLY A 406 -17.31 12.31 -24.45
C GLY A 406 -18.21 11.12 -24.78
N GLU A 407 -18.54 10.98 -26.07
CA GLU A 407 -19.34 9.83 -26.50
C GLU A 407 -18.64 8.51 -26.20
N THR A 408 -19.40 7.59 -25.64
CA THR A 408 -18.86 6.31 -25.15
C THR A 408 -19.71 5.15 -25.60
N LYS A 409 -19.05 4.03 -25.93
CA LYS A 409 -19.69 2.77 -26.23
C LYS A 409 -19.02 1.63 -25.46
N LEU A 410 -19.81 0.87 -24.71
CA LEU A 410 -19.37 -0.28 -23.92
C LEU A 410 -20.28 -1.48 -24.18
N ARG A 411 -19.69 -2.69 -24.21
CA ARG A 411 -20.45 -3.93 -24.22
C ARG A 411 -21.16 -4.14 -22.87
N LYS A 412 -20.43 -3.89 -21.77
CA LYS A 412 -20.95 -4.05 -20.41
C LYS A 412 -20.42 -2.98 -19.47
N LEU A 413 -21.28 -2.52 -18.57
CA LEU A 413 -20.93 -1.63 -17.48
C LEU A 413 -21.45 -2.20 -16.17
N SER A 414 -20.60 -2.27 -15.15
CA SER A 414 -20.94 -2.76 -13.82
C SER A 414 -20.31 -1.90 -12.74
N GLY A 415 -20.64 -2.21 -11.46
CA GLY A 415 -20.05 -1.56 -10.31
C GLY A 415 -21.03 -0.68 -9.52
N SER A 416 -20.48 -0.02 -8.49
CA SER A 416 -21.21 0.79 -7.52
C SER A 416 -20.65 2.21 -7.35
N GLY A 417 -19.71 2.58 -8.20
CA GLY A 417 -19.04 3.88 -8.16
C GLY A 417 -19.82 5.03 -8.79
N THR A 418 -19.11 6.08 -9.13
CA THR A 418 -19.66 7.31 -9.71
C THR A 418 -19.17 7.50 -11.14
N VAL A 419 -20.07 7.83 -12.05
CA VAL A 419 -19.80 8.27 -13.41
C VAL A 419 -20.09 9.76 -13.49
N ASP A 420 -19.06 10.56 -13.64
CA ASP A 420 -19.16 12.00 -13.79
C ASP A 420 -19.38 12.32 -15.28
N MET A 421 -20.57 12.83 -15.59
CA MET A 421 -21.00 13.23 -16.93
C MET A 421 -20.84 14.73 -17.19
N THR A 422 -20.36 15.49 -16.22
CA THR A 422 -20.33 16.97 -16.27
C THR A 422 -19.43 17.52 -17.37
N GLN A 423 -18.43 16.74 -17.80
CA GLN A 423 -17.46 17.11 -18.84
C GLN A 423 -17.83 16.59 -20.23
N THR A 424 -18.91 15.83 -20.35
CA THR A 424 -19.36 15.36 -21.67
C THR A 424 -20.11 16.48 -22.42
N GLY A 425 -19.92 16.53 -23.71
CA GLY A 425 -20.76 17.36 -24.59
C GLY A 425 -22.18 16.80 -24.75
N GLU A 426 -22.90 17.24 -25.73
CA GLU A 426 -24.14 16.58 -26.13
C GLU A 426 -23.81 15.38 -27.03
N GLY A 427 -24.26 14.21 -26.67
CA GLY A 427 -23.98 12.97 -27.37
C GLY A 427 -24.57 11.76 -26.61
N LYS A 428 -24.00 10.59 -26.82
CA LYS A 428 -24.51 9.34 -26.22
C LYS A 428 -23.42 8.56 -25.51
N THR A 429 -23.79 8.00 -24.36
CA THR A 429 -23.06 6.94 -23.66
C THR A 429 -23.90 5.67 -23.78
N GLU A 430 -23.48 4.75 -24.64
CA GLU A 430 -24.22 3.54 -25.01
C GLU A 430 -23.66 2.32 -24.25
N ILE A 431 -24.51 1.65 -23.51
CA ILE A 431 -24.20 0.47 -22.69
C ILE A 431 -25.04 -0.71 -23.16
N GLY A 432 -24.39 -1.78 -23.65
CA GLY A 432 -25.08 -3.00 -24.09
C GLY A 432 -25.74 -3.74 -22.93
N GLU A 433 -24.98 -4.09 -21.88
CA GLU A 433 -25.49 -4.72 -20.67
C GLU A 433 -25.10 -3.92 -19.44
N TYR A 434 -26.04 -3.65 -18.56
CA TYR A 434 -25.81 -2.97 -17.29
C TYR A 434 -26.05 -3.90 -16.09
N ASN A 435 -25.09 -3.93 -15.15
CA ASN A 435 -25.20 -4.71 -13.92
C ASN A 435 -24.55 -3.97 -12.76
N GLY A 436 -25.24 -3.01 -12.15
CA GLY A 436 -24.62 -2.19 -11.13
C GLY A 436 -25.59 -1.34 -10.33
N THR A 437 -25.01 -0.51 -9.48
CA THR A 437 -25.70 0.49 -8.65
C THR A 437 -25.00 1.85 -8.75
N LEU A 438 -24.66 2.26 -9.98
CA LEU A 438 -23.87 3.46 -10.23
C LEU A 438 -24.62 4.76 -9.94
N THR A 439 -23.85 5.77 -9.53
CA THR A 439 -24.29 7.16 -9.47
C THR A 439 -23.82 7.91 -10.69
N LEU A 440 -24.74 8.53 -11.44
CA LEU A 440 -24.44 9.40 -12.58
C LEU A 440 -24.56 10.86 -12.14
N VAL A 441 -23.52 11.68 -12.33
CA VAL A 441 -23.51 13.10 -11.97
C VAL A 441 -23.57 13.94 -13.21
N TYR A 442 -24.54 14.85 -13.30
CA TYR A 442 -24.76 15.75 -14.43
C TYR A 442 -24.61 17.21 -14.03
N ALA A 443 -24.07 18.02 -14.94
CA ALA A 443 -24.02 19.44 -14.74
C ALA A 443 -25.41 20.07 -15.00
N HIS A 444 -25.80 20.97 -14.12
CA HIS A 444 -27.01 21.74 -14.23
C HIS A 444 -26.77 22.96 -15.16
N ASP A 445 -27.70 23.22 -16.06
CA ASP A 445 -27.74 24.44 -16.83
C ASP A 445 -28.81 25.39 -16.26
N ASN A 446 -28.39 26.58 -15.85
CA ASN A 446 -29.26 27.60 -15.28
C ASN A 446 -30.20 28.24 -16.33
N ALA A 447 -30.25 27.70 -17.55
CA ALA A 447 -31.17 28.18 -18.59
C ALA A 447 -32.63 27.88 -18.24
N THR A 448 -33.54 28.68 -18.77
CA THR A 448 -34.97 28.42 -18.67
C THR A 448 -35.50 28.05 -20.08
N PRO A 449 -36.02 26.84 -20.31
CA PRO A 449 -36.33 25.76 -19.37
C PRO A 449 -35.06 25.06 -18.85
N VAL A 450 -35.19 24.45 -17.69
CA VAL A 450 -34.09 23.70 -17.04
C VAL A 450 -33.58 22.59 -17.95
N ASN A 451 -32.29 22.54 -18.18
CA ASN A 451 -31.66 21.51 -18.98
C ASN A 451 -30.44 20.95 -18.22
N MET A 452 -30.11 19.65 -18.43
CA MET A 452 -28.87 19.01 -17.93
C MET A 452 -27.85 18.96 -19.06
N LYS A 453 -26.63 19.42 -18.79
CA LYS A 453 -25.49 19.25 -19.69
C LYS A 453 -24.97 17.84 -19.59
N GLY A 454 -24.49 17.27 -20.68
CA GLY A 454 -23.90 15.95 -20.73
C GLY A 454 -24.61 14.97 -21.63
N ASN A 455 -23.94 13.86 -21.93
CA ASN A 455 -24.46 12.82 -22.82
C ASN A 455 -25.74 12.17 -22.30
N GLU A 456 -26.60 11.72 -23.21
CA GLU A 456 -27.66 10.75 -22.88
C GLU A 456 -27.01 9.43 -22.45
N PHE A 457 -27.47 8.85 -21.34
CA PHE A 457 -27.00 7.54 -20.85
C PHE A 457 -27.99 6.46 -21.29
N ARG A 458 -27.60 5.62 -22.23
CA ARG A 458 -28.46 4.63 -22.87
C ARG A 458 -28.08 3.22 -22.48
N ILE A 459 -28.97 2.51 -21.82
CA ILE A 459 -28.81 1.12 -21.40
C ILE A 459 -29.71 0.25 -22.28
N GLN A 460 -29.11 -0.68 -23.05
CA GLN A 460 -29.87 -1.58 -23.88
C GLN A 460 -30.58 -2.65 -23.03
N LYS A 461 -29.85 -3.32 -22.14
CA LYS A 461 -30.39 -4.34 -21.22
C LYS A 461 -29.81 -4.13 -19.82
N ALA A 462 -30.57 -4.51 -18.79
CA ALA A 462 -30.11 -4.49 -17.40
C ALA A 462 -30.38 -5.85 -16.74
N LYS A 463 -29.46 -6.26 -15.86
CA LYS A 463 -29.70 -7.43 -14.99
C LYS A 463 -30.71 -7.10 -13.90
N ALA A 464 -31.45 -8.09 -13.46
CA ALA A 464 -32.40 -7.93 -12.35
C ALA A 464 -31.71 -7.40 -11.10
N GLY A 465 -32.29 -6.38 -10.46
CA GLY A 465 -31.75 -5.70 -9.30
C GLY A 465 -30.79 -4.54 -9.59
N SER A 466 -30.52 -4.26 -10.87
CA SER A 466 -29.70 -3.08 -11.26
C SER A 466 -30.38 -1.77 -10.89
N LYS A 467 -29.59 -0.80 -10.47
CA LYS A 467 -30.07 0.55 -10.08
C LYS A 467 -29.19 1.63 -10.68
N VAL A 468 -29.79 2.75 -11.01
CA VAL A 468 -29.09 3.99 -11.37
C VAL A 468 -29.57 5.10 -10.48
N ARG A 469 -28.65 5.82 -9.84
CA ARG A 469 -28.91 7.05 -9.13
C ARG A 469 -28.40 8.20 -9.99
N MET A 470 -29.25 9.13 -10.34
CA MET A 470 -28.87 10.31 -11.09
C MET A 470 -28.85 11.53 -10.17
N LEU A 471 -27.76 12.26 -10.20
CA LEU A 471 -27.47 13.35 -9.28
C LEU A 471 -27.04 14.59 -10.05
N THR A 472 -27.49 15.77 -9.63
CA THR A 472 -26.93 17.04 -10.12
C THR A 472 -25.54 17.27 -9.50
N ASP A 473 -24.69 18.05 -10.18
CA ASP A 473 -23.51 18.63 -9.55
C ASP A 473 -23.90 19.64 -8.46
N SER A 474 -22.89 20.19 -7.78
CA SER A 474 -23.10 21.14 -6.68
C SER A 474 -23.22 22.60 -7.12
N GLU A 475 -23.23 22.88 -8.42
CA GLU A 475 -23.21 24.23 -8.97
C GLU A 475 -24.58 24.63 -9.53
N GLY A 476 -25.00 25.83 -9.26
CA GLY A 476 -25.89 26.61 -10.12
C GLY A 476 -27.37 26.61 -9.85
N LEU A 477 -28.00 25.71 -9.11
CA LEU A 477 -29.44 25.76 -8.83
C LEU A 477 -29.75 26.74 -7.71
N ASN A 478 -30.37 27.88 -8.02
CA ASN A 478 -30.72 28.87 -7.01
C ASN A 478 -32.19 28.73 -6.58
N THR A 479 -32.39 28.13 -5.42
CA THR A 479 -33.70 27.95 -4.80
C THR A 479 -33.83 28.72 -3.49
N SER A 480 -33.48 29.99 -3.49
CA SER A 480 -33.31 30.78 -2.26
C SER A 480 -34.62 31.17 -1.54
N SER A 481 -35.76 31.05 -2.20
CA SER A 481 -36.99 31.63 -1.64
C SER A 481 -37.97 30.66 -0.99
N GLY A 482 -37.83 29.32 -1.19
CA GLY A 482 -38.84 28.35 -0.67
C GLY A 482 -40.28 28.53 -1.20
N LYS A 483 -40.46 29.36 -2.25
CA LYS A 483 -41.76 29.62 -2.88
C LYS A 483 -42.20 28.46 -3.80
N ALA A 484 -43.45 28.44 -4.22
CA ALA A 484 -44.00 27.46 -5.13
C ALA A 484 -43.19 27.35 -6.44
N ALA A 485 -42.67 28.48 -6.94
CA ALA A 485 -41.78 28.52 -8.10
C ALA A 485 -40.51 27.73 -7.92
N ASP A 486 -39.87 27.78 -6.73
CA ASP A 486 -38.71 27.00 -6.44
C ASP A 486 -39.01 25.49 -6.33
N LYS A 487 -40.20 25.12 -5.83
CA LYS A 487 -40.66 23.74 -5.83
C LYS A 487 -40.86 23.20 -7.25
N ASN A 488 -41.42 24.02 -8.15
CA ASN A 488 -41.53 23.66 -9.55
C ASN A 488 -40.17 23.53 -10.20
N LEU A 489 -39.26 24.46 -9.96
CA LEU A 489 -37.88 24.40 -10.46
C LEU A 489 -37.17 23.13 -10.03
N VAL A 490 -37.32 22.72 -8.78
CA VAL A 490 -36.78 21.43 -8.26
C VAL A 490 -37.39 20.25 -9.03
N SER A 491 -38.71 20.24 -9.22
CA SER A 491 -39.41 19.18 -9.96
C SER A 491 -39.05 19.15 -11.45
N GLU A 492 -38.87 20.30 -12.08
CA GLU A 492 -38.41 20.42 -13.46
C GLU A 492 -36.96 19.92 -13.61
N THR A 493 -36.10 20.25 -12.64
CA THR A 493 -34.71 19.79 -12.60
C THR A 493 -34.65 18.26 -12.44
N LEU A 494 -35.43 17.67 -11.55
CA LEU A 494 -35.50 16.21 -11.39
C LEU A 494 -35.99 15.53 -12.69
N ASN A 495 -36.96 16.10 -13.35
CA ASN A 495 -37.44 15.57 -14.63
C ASN A 495 -36.42 15.73 -15.76
N ALA A 496 -35.74 16.88 -15.86
CA ALA A 496 -34.66 17.09 -16.84
C ALA A 496 -33.52 16.11 -16.64
N LEU A 497 -33.19 15.81 -15.38
CA LEU A 497 -32.18 14.80 -15.00
C LEU A 497 -32.65 13.39 -15.43
N ALA A 498 -33.89 13.00 -15.10
CA ALA A 498 -34.47 11.72 -15.51
C ALA A 498 -34.45 11.52 -17.04
N ASN A 499 -34.71 12.57 -17.79
CA ASN A 499 -34.72 12.53 -19.24
C ASN A 499 -33.37 12.18 -19.89
N LYS A 500 -32.25 12.28 -19.14
CA LYS A 500 -30.93 11.88 -19.64
C LYS A 500 -30.73 10.37 -19.63
N LEU A 501 -31.56 9.58 -18.95
CA LEU A 501 -31.47 8.12 -18.93
C LEU A 501 -32.46 7.48 -19.91
N TYR A 502 -31.95 6.50 -20.66
CA TYR A 502 -32.77 5.65 -21.53
C TYR A 502 -32.55 4.19 -21.19
N TYR A 503 -33.64 3.46 -20.92
CA TYR A 503 -33.63 2.01 -20.73
C TYR A 503 -34.40 1.34 -21.89
N GLU A 504 -33.67 0.91 -22.93
CA GLU A 504 -34.23 0.45 -24.19
C GLU A 504 -35.11 -0.80 -24.03
N ALA A 505 -34.69 -1.76 -23.19
CA ALA A 505 -35.46 -3.00 -22.95
C ALA A 505 -36.80 -2.76 -22.22
N TYR A 506 -37.03 -1.59 -21.65
CA TYR A 506 -38.32 -1.23 -21.08
C TYR A 506 -39.43 -1.24 -22.11
N LYS A 507 -39.11 -0.90 -23.38
CA LYS A 507 -40.05 -0.97 -24.52
C LYS A 507 -40.63 -2.37 -24.75
N SER A 508 -39.84 -3.40 -24.44
CA SER A 508 -40.24 -4.82 -24.54
C SER A 508 -40.79 -5.40 -23.21
N GLY A 509 -41.07 -4.56 -22.22
CA GLY A 509 -41.70 -4.92 -20.96
C GLY A 509 -40.72 -5.32 -19.86
N GLU A 510 -39.41 -5.23 -20.09
CA GLU A 510 -38.44 -5.52 -19.02
C GLU A 510 -38.39 -4.41 -17.96
N LYS A 511 -38.47 -4.78 -16.67
CA LYS A 511 -38.46 -3.85 -15.53
C LYS A 511 -37.25 -4.05 -14.62
N ASN A 512 -36.11 -4.44 -15.16
CA ASN A 512 -34.93 -4.85 -14.41
C ASN A 512 -34.09 -3.66 -13.86
N LEU A 513 -34.38 -2.44 -14.31
CA LEU A 513 -33.63 -1.25 -13.93
C LEU A 513 -34.47 -0.30 -13.07
N ALA A 514 -34.10 -0.13 -11.80
CA ALA A 514 -34.65 0.92 -10.96
C ALA A 514 -33.82 2.20 -11.08
N GLY A 515 -34.49 3.37 -11.12
CA GLY A 515 -33.83 4.66 -11.21
C GLY A 515 -34.31 5.61 -10.13
N THR A 516 -33.39 6.42 -9.60
CA THR A 516 -33.69 7.56 -8.72
C THR A 516 -33.03 8.82 -9.26
N VAL A 517 -33.71 9.93 -9.08
CA VAL A 517 -33.19 11.27 -9.39
C VAL A 517 -33.07 12.08 -8.11
N GLU A 518 -31.99 12.82 -7.99
CA GLU A 518 -31.67 13.59 -6.78
C GLU A 518 -30.98 14.91 -7.13
N ILE A 519 -31.36 15.95 -6.42
CA ILE A 519 -30.64 17.23 -6.47
C ILE A 519 -29.60 17.23 -5.36
N ALA A 520 -28.38 17.67 -5.68
CA ALA A 520 -27.31 17.77 -4.70
C ALA A 520 -27.72 18.62 -3.48
N GLU A 521 -27.33 18.17 -2.30
CA GLU A 521 -27.78 18.72 -1.02
C GLU A 521 -27.44 20.21 -0.84
N SER A 522 -26.31 20.64 -1.39
CA SER A 522 -25.86 22.04 -1.37
C SER A 522 -26.76 23.01 -2.16
N LEU A 523 -27.62 22.51 -3.03
CA LEU A 523 -28.39 23.35 -3.93
C LEU A 523 -29.76 23.74 -3.36
N THR A 524 -30.34 22.99 -2.43
CA THR A 524 -31.69 23.23 -1.96
C THR A 524 -31.88 23.03 -0.45
N SER A 525 -31.65 24.05 0.35
CA SER A 525 -31.91 23.97 1.79
C SER A 525 -33.39 24.01 2.14
N GLN A 526 -34.26 24.53 1.27
CA GLN A 526 -35.68 24.77 1.57
C GLN A 526 -36.69 23.91 0.81
N SER A 527 -36.20 23.12 -0.18
CA SER A 527 -37.08 22.26 -0.99
C SER A 527 -36.81 20.77 -0.76
N ALA A 528 -36.44 20.42 0.45
CA ALA A 528 -35.97 19.09 0.82
C ALA A 528 -36.98 17.95 0.53
N THR A 529 -38.27 18.19 0.53
CA THR A 529 -39.31 17.17 0.29
C THR A 529 -39.31 16.60 -1.13
N LYS A 530 -38.68 17.28 -2.09
CA LYS A 530 -38.64 16.84 -3.50
C LYS A 530 -37.18 16.57 -3.99
N ARG A 531 -36.24 16.55 -3.10
CA ARG A 531 -34.83 16.42 -3.44
C ARG A 531 -34.42 15.06 -4.00
N LEU A 532 -35.08 14.00 -3.55
CA LEU A 532 -34.84 12.62 -3.96
C LEU A 532 -36.16 11.96 -4.35
N GLU A 533 -36.23 11.45 -5.59
CA GLU A 533 -37.45 10.83 -6.10
C GLU A 533 -37.17 9.60 -6.95
N THR A 534 -38.12 8.68 -6.96
CA THR A 534 -38.09 7.51 -7.85
C THR A 534 -38.50 7.92 -9.27
N MET A 535 -37.72 7.51 -10.26
CA MET A 535 -38.06 7.74 -11.66
C MET A 535 -38.76 6.53 -12.28
N THR A 536 -39.56 6.78 -13.30
CA THR A 536 -40.18 5.79 -14.17
C THR A 536 -39.65 5.93 -15.62
N TYR A 537 -40.14 5.09 -16.52
CA TYR A 537 -39.73 5.09 -17.89
C TYR A 537 -40.94 5.22 -18.82
N LYS A 538 -40.83 6.00 -19.88
CA LYS A 538 -41.81 6.09 -20.96
C LYS A 538 -41.86 4.78 -21.73
N ALA A 539 -43.03 4.20 -21.89
CA ALA A 539 -43.19 2.89 -22.54
C ALA A 539 -42.72 2.88 -24.00
N GLU A 540 -42.94 3.99 -24.74
CA GLU A 540 -42.65 4.08 -26.14
C GLU A 540 -41.15 4.29 -26.45
N THR A 541 -40.45 5.03 -25.60
CA THR A 541 -39.05 5.45 -25.84
C THR A 541 -38.03 4.82 -24.88
N GLY A 542 -38.48 4.26 -23.71
CA GLY A 542 -37.60 3.86 -22.66
C GLY A 542 -36.91 5.04 -21.96
N GLN A 543 -37.29 6.30 -22.28
CA GLN A 543 -36.71 7.49 -21.64
C GLN A 543 -37.19 7.60 -20.21
N GLY A 544 -36.29 7.88 -19.30
CA GLY A 544 -36.59 8.14 -17.90
C GLY A 544 -37.45 9.38 -17.74
N GLN A 545 -38.33 9.38 -16.78
CA GLN A 545 -39.20 10.50 -16.44
C GLN A 545 -39.44 10.57 -14.94
N TYR A 546 -39.57 11.78 -14.46
CA TYR A 546 -40.12 12.10 -13.15
C TYR A 546 -41.43 12.83 -13.34
N LEU A 547 -42.54 12.18 -12.93
CA LEU A 547 -43.90 12.73 -13.10
C LEU A 547 -44.20 13.59 -11.88
N TYR A 548 -44.44 14.86 -12.12
CA TYR A 548 -44.87 15.81 -11.10
C TYR A 548 -46.06 16.65 -11.58
N THR A 549 -46.86 17.11 -10.65
CA THR A 549 -47.90 18.13 -10.94
C THR A 549 -47.35 19.48 -10.52
N PRO A 550 -47.22 20.46 -11.39
CA PRO A 550 -46.82 21.80 -11.00
C PRO A 550 -47.70 22.33 -9.89
N ALA A 551 -47.14 23.04 -8.91
CA ALA A 551 -47.91 23.73 -7.93
C ALA A 551 -48.83 24.74 -8.63
N ALA A 552 -50.15 24.68 -8.40
CA ALA A 552 -51.05 25.71 -8.88
C ALA A 552 -50.56 27.06 -8.33
N GLU A 553 -50.58 28.10 -9.21
CA GLU A 553 -50.36 29.45 -8.74
C GLU A 553 -51.34 29.71 -7.60
N ASP A 554 -50.85 30.10 -6.41
CA ASP A 554 -51.68 30.48 -5.30
C ASP A 554 -52.61 31.57 -5.73
N ASP A 555 -53.89 31.29 -5.78
CA ASP A 555 -54.94 32.29 -6.03
C ASP A 555 -54.81 33.37 -4.96
N PRO A 556 -54.62 34.67 -5.32
CA PRO A 556 -54.33 35.73 -4.33
C PRO A 556 -55.58 36.19 -3.55
N ASN A 557 -56.59 35.33 -3.40
CA ASN A 557 -57.80 35.74 -2.65
C ASN A 557 -58.17 34.74 -1.56
N PRO A 558 -57.57 34.85 -0.35
CA PRO A 558 -58.14 34.14 0.80
C PRO A 558 -59.31 34.90 1.32
N ASN A 559 -60.49 34.38 1.12
CA ASN A 559 -61.71 34.91 1.77
C ASN A 559 -61.60 34.64 3.28
N PRO A 560 -61.50 35.64 4.16
CA PRO A 560 -61.46 35.43 5.56
C PRO A 560 -62.85 35.26 6.16
N ASN A 561 -63.23 34.07 6.49
CA ASN A 561 -64.42 33.94 7.38
C ASN A 561 -63.92 33.68 8.81
N PRO A 562 -64.01 34.66 9.70
CA PRO A 562 -63.63 34.49 11.10
C PRO A 562 -64.84 34.02 11.87
N ASN A 563 -64.83 32.86 12.44
CA ASN A 563 -65.71 32.61 13.59
C ASN A 563 -64.90 32.12 14.77
N PRO A 564 -64.65 32.99 15.76
CA PRO A 564 -63.97 32.61 16.96
C PRO A 564 -65.02 32.17 17.97
N ASN A 565 -64.93 30.97 18.45
CA ASN A 565 -65.60 30.62 19.70
C ASN A 565 -64.57 30.31 20.78
N PRO A 566 -64.34 31.16 21.74
CA PRO A 566 -63.45 30.93 22.84
C PRO A 566 -64.15 30.18 23.99
N ASN A 567 -63.58 29.08 24.41
CA ASN A 567 -63.87 28.60 25.75
C ASN A 567 -62.53 28.23 26.44
N PRO A 568 -62.13 29.05 27.43
CA PRO A 568 -60.99 28.75 28.24
C PRO A 568 -61.39 27.96 29.48
N ASN A 569 -60.74 26.82 29.69
CA ASN A 569 -60.68 26.26 31.00
C ASN A 569 -59.26 25.95 31.44
N PRO A 570 -58.69 26.69 32.37
CA PRO A 570 -57.37 26.41 32.88
C PRO A 570 -57.44 25.47 34.06
N ASN A 571 -56.72 24.39 34.04
CA ASN A 571 -56.36 23.70 35.25
C ASN A 571 -54.89 23.37 35.27
N PRO A 572 -54.08 24.07 36.10
CA PRO A 572 -52.67 23.76 36.22
C PRO A 572 -52.49 22.73 37.35
N ASN A 573 -51.80 21.62 36.99
CA ASN A 573 -51.19 20.82 38.05
C ASN A 573 -49.75 20.48 37.61
N PRO A 574 -48.77 21.12 38.26
CA PRO A 574 -47.39 20.73 37.97
C PRO A 574 -46.97 19.56 38.84
N ASN A 575 -46.60 18.46 38.23
CA ASN A 575 -45.90 17.43 38.97
C ASN A 575 -44.52 17.24 38.30
N PRO A 576 -43.43 17.70 38.97
CA PRO A 576 -42.10 17.47 38.44
C PRO A 576 -41.58 16.14 38.94
N ASN A 577 -41.36 15.21 38.02
CA ASN A 577 -40.47 14.08 38.28
C ASN A 577 -39.66 13.74 37.00
N PRO A 578 -38.44 14.26 36.89
CA PRO A 578 -37.56 13.81 35.85
C PRO A 578 -36.91 12.50 36.28
N ASN A 579 -37.44 11.38 35.84
CA ASN A 579 -36.70 10.13 35.86
C ASN A 579 -35.95 9.98 34.54
N PRO A 580 -34.61 10.02 34.54
CA PRO A 580 -33.86 9.78 33.32
C PRO A 580 -34.03 8.29 32.96
N ASN A 581 -34.76 8.03 31.90
CA ASN A 581 -34.85 6.70 31.32
C ASN A 581 -33.59 6.45 30.53
N PRO A 582 -32.70 5.58 31.00
CA PRO A 582 -31.51 5.20 30.21
C PRO A 582 -31.91 4.06 29.28
N ASN A 583 -31.73 4.28 28.02
CA ASN A 583 -31.77 3.32 26.93
C ASN A 583 -32.97 3.44 26.00
N PRO A 584 -32.84 4.11 24.85
CA PRO A 584 -33.78 3.87 23.77
C PRO A 584 -33.59 2.42 23.27
N LYS A 585 -34.66 1.66 23.37
CA LYS A 585 -34.72 0.33 22.73
C LYS A 585 -34.40 0.51 21.22
N PRO A 586 -33.66 -0.41 20.60
CA PRO A 586 -33.40 -0.36 19.16
C PRO A 586 -34.75 -0.27 18.43
N ASN A 587 -34.89 0.70 17.54
CA ASN A 587 -36.03 0.77 16.65
C ASN A 587 -36.03 -0.48 15.75
N PRO A 588 -37.07 -1.30 15.70
CA PRO A 588 -37.09 -2.56 14.98
C PRO A 588 -36.96 -2.43 13.45
N ASP A 589 -37.06 -1.22 12.92
CA ASP A 589 -37.04 -0.95 11.47
C ASP A 589 -35.67 -0.48 10.94
N ILE A 590 -34.61 -0.52 11.75
CA ILE A 590 -33.28 -0.12 11.30
C ILE A 590 -32.55 -1.31 10.62
N GLU A 591 -32.39 -1.26 9.31
CA GLU A 591 -31.56 -2.19 8.58
C GLU A 591 -30.07 -1.85 8.78
N TYR A 592 -29.30 -2.81 9.31
CA TYR A 592 -27.87 -2.66 9.50
C TYR A 592 -27.10 -3.16 8.27
N GLY A 593 -26.26 -2.28 7.67
CA GLY A 593 -25.30 -2.66 6.62
C GLY A 593 -25.78 -2.62 5.17
N SER A 594 -27.10 -2.54 4.92
CA SER A 594 -27.65 -2.60 3.55
C SER A 594 -27.57 -1.26 2.77
N LYS A 595 -27.41 -0.14 3.47
CA LYS A 595 -27.44 1.22 2.90
C LYS A 595 -26.33 2.13 3.42
N GLU A 596 -25.13 1.60 3.61
CA GLU A 596 -24.00 2.39 4.08
C GLU A 596 -23.52 3.40 3.04
N THR A 597 -23.63 4.70 3.33
CA THR A 597 -22.99 5.76 2.54
C THR A 597 -21.47 5.76 2.76
N GLN A 598 -20.70 6.44 1.92
CA GLN A 598 -19.26 6.55 2.11
C GLN A 598 -18.88 7.26 3.42
N MET A 599 -19.65 8.27 3.83
CA MET A 599 -19.45 8.93 5.12
C MET A 599 -19.72 8.00 6.30
N MET A 600 -20.76 7.15 6.21
CA MET A 600 -21.03 6.12 7.21
C MET A 600 -19.93 5.07 7.25
N LYS A 601 -19.47 4.56 6.10
CA LYS A 601 -18.33 3.62 6.00
C LYS A 601 -17.05 4.20 6.61
N GLY A 602 -16.76 5.47 6.31
CA GLY A 602 -15.62 6.17 6.88
C GLY A 602 -15.74 6.36 8.39
N SER A 603 -16.90 6.78 8.89
CA SER A 603 -17.16 6.95 10.32
C SER A 603 -17.11 5.61 11.07
N LYS A 604 -17.66 4.53 10.49
CA LYS A 604 -17.52 3.15 10.98
C LYS A 604 -16.04 2.73 11.08
N THR A 605 -15.26 3.05 10.07
CA THR A 605 -13.80 2.76 10.06
C THR A 605 -13.07 3.55 11.14
N ALA A 606 -13.44 4.82 11.36
CA ALA A 606 -12.88 5.65 12.42
C ALA A 606 -13.20 5.09 13.83
N MET A 607 -14.40 4.58 14.04
CA MET A 607 -14.75 3.89 15.28
C MET A 607 -13.93 2.61 15.47
N THR A 608 -13.78 1.83 14.40
CA THR A 608 -12.94 0.61 14.41
C THR A 608 -11.49 0.94 14.75
N ALA A 609 -10.94 2.04 14.24
CA ALA A 609 -9.58 2.49 14.58
C ALA A 609 -9.41 2.78 16.07
N ALA A 610 -10.38 3.44 16.71
CA ALA A 610 -10.36 3.69 18.14
C ALA A 610 -10.44 2.39 18.96
N ILE A 611 -11.27 1.44 18.54
CA ILE A 611 -11.38 0.12 19.16
C ILE A 611 -10.07 -0.66 19.06
N LEU A 612 -9.40 -0.64 17.90
CA LEU A 612 -8.12 -1.35 17.71
C LEU A 612 -7.00 -0.73 18.54
N LEU A 613 -6.94 0.59 18.65
CA LEU A 613 -5.99 1.29 19.51
C LEU A 613 -6.18 0.88 20.98
N TRP A 614 -7.43 0.84 21.47
CA TRP A 614 -7.77 0.37 22.80
C TRP A 614 -7.44 -1.10 23.01
N ARG A 615 -7.86 -2.01 22.09
CA ARG A 615 -7.58 -3.45 22.17
C ARG A 615 -6.08 -3.74 22.18
N GLY A 616 -5.32 -3.03 21.34
CA GLY A 616 -3.85 -3.16 21.28
C GLY A 616 -3.15 -2.77 22.59
N ASN A 617 -3.80 -1.94 23.40
CA ASN A 617 -3.29 -1.50 24.71
C ASN A 617 -3.76 -2.38 25.89
N ASN A 618 -4.82 -3.18 25.75
CA ASN A 618 -5.44 -3.89 26.89
C ASN A 618 -4.54 -4.94 27.52
N ASN A 619 -3.83 -5.75 26.71
CA ASN A 619 -2.97 -6.85 27.21
C ASN A 619 -1.48 -6.61 27.00
N ASP A 620 -1.08 -5.39 26.72
CA ASP A 620 0.30 -5.05 26.43
C ASP A 620 1.25 -5.33 27.60
N LEU A 621 0.78 -5.15 28.82
CA LEU A 621 1.54 -5.42 30.03
C LEU A 621 1.81 -6.91 30.26
N GLN A 622 1.02 -7.83 29.73
CA GLN A 622 1.27 -9.27 29.83
C GLN A 622 2.64 -9.65 29.24
N ARG A 623 3.03 -9.03 28.16
CA ARG A 623 4.33 -9.24 27.51
C ARG A 623 5.51 -8.82 28.40
N ARG A 624 5.28 -7.83 29.26
CA ARG A 624 6.30 -7.36 30.22
C ARG A 624 6.40 -8.24 31.48
N MET A 625 5.34 -8.94 31.87
CA MET A 625 5.32 -9.73 33.12
C MET A 625 6.41 -10.80 33.18
N GLY A 626 6.78 -11.37 32.00
CA GLY A 626 7.89 -12.29 31.88
C GLY A 626 9.23 -11.71 32.35
N ASP A 627 9.46 -10.42 32.12
CA ASP A 627 10.70 -9.74 32.50
C ASP A 627 10.71 -9.34 33.99
N ILE A 628 9.54 -8.97 34.54
CA ILE A 628 9.41 -8.67 35.98
C ILE A 628 9.74 -9.91 36.83
N ARG A 629 9.36 -11.08 36.35
CA ARG A 629 9.66 -12.36 37.04
C ARG A 629 11.17 -12.66 37.19
N LEU A 630 12.00 -12.05 36.35
CA LEU A 630 13.45 -12.16 36.39
C LEU A 630 14.12 -11.15 37.34
N ALA A 631 13.38 -10.13 37.77
CA ALA A 631 13.93 -9.09 38.63
C ALA A 631 14.22 -9.62 40.03
N LYS A 632 15.47 -9.46 40.48
CA LYS A 632 15.93 -9.91 41.78
C LYS A 632 15.64 -8.92 42.91
N GLU A 633 15.54 -7.63 42.55
CA GLU A 633 15.39 -6.54 43.52
C GLU A 633 13.89 -6.27 43.84
N GLU A 634 13.64 -5.67 45.00
CA GLU A 634 12.27 -5.48 45.51
C GLU A 634 11.48 -4.40 44.84
N ASN A 635 12.10 -3.35 44.34
CA ASN A 635 11.44 -2.22 43.77
C ASN A 635 11.97 -1.97 42.34
N GLY A 636 11.14 -1.38 41.48
CA GLY A 636 11.58 -0.97 40.15
C GLY A 636 10.76 0.14 39.53
N ILE A 637 11.46 1.06 38.88
CA ILE A 637 10.87 2.02 37.97
C ILE A 637 11.21 1.59 36.56
N TRP A 638 10.27 1.74 35.65
CA TRP A 638 10.48 1.35 34.27
C TRP A 638 9.82 2.31 33.29
N ALA A 639 10.37 2.36 32.10
CA ALA A 639 9.78 3.02 30.95
C ALA A 639 9.79 2.08 29.75
N ARG A 640 8.77 2.16 28.91
CA ARG A 640 8.65 1.36 27.69
C ARG A 640 8.03 2.20 26.58
N TYR A 641 8.50 1.97 25.39
CA TYR A 641 7.89 2.40 24.15
C TYR A 641 7.38 1.18 23.39
N LEU A 642 6.22 1.30 22.79
CA LEU A 642 5.66 0.29 21.89
C LEU A 642 5.07 0.99 20.68
N GLY A 643 5.35 0.42 19.52
CA GLY A 643 4.83 0.91 18.25
C GLY A 643 4.41 -0.25 17.36
N GLY A 644 3.48 0.00 16.47
CA GLY A 644 2.97 -1.04 15.59
C GLY A 644 2.10 -0.54 14.45
N LYS A 645 1.73 -1.50 13.59
CA LYS A 645 0.87 -1.24 12.44
C LYS A 645 -0.23 -2.30 12.37
N ASN A 646 -1.47 -1.83 12.39
CA ASN A 646 -2.66 -2.66 12.18
C ASN A 646 -3.20 -2.44 10.77
N LYS A 647 -3.79 -3.48 10.18
CA LYS A 647 -4.57 -3.42 8.94
C LYS A 647 -5.85 -4.23 9.12
N ILE A 648 -6.96 -3.68 8.68
CA ILE A 648 -8.22 -4.40 8.47
C ILE A 648 -8.72 -4.12 7.06
N ASP A 649 -9.31 -5.14 6.44
CA ASP A 649 -9.92 -5.05 5.12
C ASP A 649 -11.07 -6.06 5.06
N LYS A 650 -12.19 -5.71 5.67
CA LYS A 650 -13.35 -6.60 5.84
C LYS A 650 -14.62 -5.78 6.00
N GLN A 651 -15.74 -6.27 5.50
CA GLN A 651 -17.09 -5.70 5.73
C GLN A 651 -17.19 -4.20 5.40
N ASN A 652 -16.64 -3.78 4.25
CA ASN A 652 -16.57 -2.38 3.86
C ASN A 652 -15.78 -1.49 4.84
N THR A 653 -14.92 -2.09 5.66
CA THR A 653 -14.03 -1.38 6.57
C THR A 653 -12.59 -1.54 6.08
N TYR A 654 -12.00 -0.47 5.57
CA TYR A 654 -10.60 -0.44 5.19
C TYR A 654 -9.83 0.51 6.10
N LEU A 655 -8.90 -0.03 6.87
CA LEU A 655 -8.11 0.70 7.84
C LEU A 655 -6.64 0.31 7.75
N LYS A 656 -5.77 1.30 7.68
CA LYS A 656 -4.36 1.19 8.05
C LYS A 656 -4.14 2.10 9.26
N GLN A 657 -3.68 1.53 10.37
CA GLN A 657 -3.39 2.27 11.59
C GLN A 657 -1.93 2.07 11.97
N THR A 658 -1.20 3.15 12.18
CA THR A 658 0.12 3.15 12.84
C THR A 658 -0.05 3.79 14.20
N TYR A 659 0.47 3.15 15.24
CA TYR A 659 0.33 3.65 16.60
C TYR A 659 1.66 3.60 17.35
N ASP A 660 1.78 4.55 18.29
CA ASP A 660 2.93 4.74 19.17
C ASP A 660 2.40 4.99 20.58
N ILE A 661 2.89 4.25 21.57
CA ILE A 661 2.50 4.38 22.97
C ILE A 661 3.74 4.39 23.85
N ALA A 662 3.88 5.39 24.68
CA ALA A 662 4.87 5.46 25.75
C ALA A 662 4.21 5.04 27.06
N GLN A 663 4.93 4.24 27.86
CA GLN A 663 4.48 3.78 29.16
C GLN A 663 5.55 4.03 30.19
N VAL A 664 5.15 4.40 31.40
CA VAL A 664 6.00 4.47 32.59
C VAL A 664 5.31 3.80 33.75
N GLY A 665 6.07 3.13 34.60
CA GLY A 665 5.47 2.45 35.73
C GLY A 665 6.44 2.21 36.87
N TYR A 666 5.86 1.83 37.98
CA TYR A 666 6.56 1.45 39.22
C TYR A 666 5.97 0.14 39.71
N ASP A 667 6.84 -0.73 40.17
CA ASP A 667 6.46 -1.99 40.81
C ASP A 667 7.25 -2.28 42.11
N LYS A 668 6.59 -3.00 42.98
CA LYS A 668 7.16 -3.42 44.27
C LYS A 668 6.87 -4.89 44.52
N LYS A 669 7.90 -5.62 44.92
CA LYS A 669 7.81 -7.02 45.34
C LYS A 669 7.40 -7.11 46.82
N LYS A 670 6.38 -7.95 47.10
CA LYS A 670 5.93 -8.27 48.44
C LYS A 670 5.63 -9.77 48.55
N GLY A 671 6.55 -10.54 49.13
CA GLY A 671 6.48 -11.99 49.12
C GLY A 671 6.56 -12.55 47.69
N ASN A 672 5.64 -13.43 47.32
CA ASN A 672 5.61 -14.03 45.97
C ASN A 672 4.94 -13.13 44.94
N TRP A 673 4.41 -11.97 45.32
CA TRP A 673 3.77 -11.03 44.45
C TRP A 673 4.67 -9.83 44.12
N THR A 674 4.70 -9.44 42.83
CA THR A 674 5.17 -8.14 42.43
C THR A 674 3.95 -7.35 41.92
N ILE A 675 3.65 -6.24 42.58
CA ILE A 675 2.49 -5.40 42.32
C ILE A 675 2.96 -4.04 41.80
N GLY A 676 2.30 -3.49 40.82
CA GLY A 676 2.71 -2.23 40.25
C GLY A 676 1.57 -1.43 39.63
N THR A 677 1.91 -0.21 39.22
CA THR A 677 1.04 0.70 38.49
C THR A 677 1.76 1.25 37.25
N ALA A 678 1.01 1.54 36.21
CA ALA A 678 1.55 2.12 34.99
C ALA A 678 0.63 3.22 34.43
N LEU A 679 1.26 4.21 33.82
CA LEU A 679 0.60 5.24 33.03
C LEU A 679 1.02 5.09 31.58
N ASP A 680 0.04 5.16 30.70
CA ASP A 680 0.23 5.04 29.25
C ASP A 680 -0.24 6.32 28.59
N TYR A 681 0.49 6.76 27.59
CA TYR A 681 0.04 7.77 26.65
C TYR A 681 0.42 7.36 25.23
N GLY A 682 -0.55 7.38 24.32
CA GLY A 682 -0.33 6.95 22.95
C GLY A 682 -1.11 7.73 21.91
N THR A 683 -0.67 7.60 20.69
CA THR A 683 -1.33 8.14 19.51
C THR A 683 -1.48 7.09 18.42
N GLY A 684 -2.58 7.14 17.69
CA GLY A 684 -2.82 6.38 16.47
C GLY A 684 -2.95 7.35 15.29
N LYS A 685 -2.36 7.01 14.17
CA LYS A 685 -2.58 7.66 12.87
C LYS A 685 -3.27 6.65 11.96
N ASP A 686 -4.40 7.06 11.43
CA ASP A 686 -5.31 6.19 10.70
C ASP A 686 -5.49 6.66 9.27
N THR A 687 -5.48 5.71 8.35
CA THR A 687 -5.84 5.93 6.94
C THR A 687 -7.02 5.03 6.61
N TYR A 688 -8.10 5.62 6.13
CA TYR A 688 -9.33 4.94 5.71
C TYR A 688 -9.41 4.88 4.19
N ALA A 689 -10.35 4.12 3.66
CA ALA A 689 -10.61 4.14 2.24
C ALA A 689 -10.95 5.55 1.72
N ASN A 690 -11.69 6.34 2.51
CA ASN A 690 -12.17 7.66 2.13
C ASN A 690 -11.83 8.74 3.16
N GLY A 691 -10.70 8.65 3.86
CA GLY A 691 -10.36 9.66 4.85
C GLY A 691 -9.19 9.29 5.75
N THR A 692 -9.02 10.07 6.78
CA THR A 692 -7.96 9.91 7.78
C THR A 692 -8.46 10.16 9.19
N GLY A 693 -7.76 9.62 10.19
CA GLY A 693 -8.07 9.85 11.58
C GLY A 693 -6.84 9.93 12.46
N LYS A 694 -7.07 10.38 13.68
CA LYS A 694 -6.07 10.45 14.71
C LYS A 694 -6.67 10.08 16.06
N GLY A 695 -6.21 8.94 16.59
CA GLY A 695 -6.53 8.51 17.95
C GLY A 695 -5.51 9.07 18.96
N LYS A 696 -5.98 9.38 20.18
CA LYS A 696 -5.14 9.60 21.36
C LYS A 696 -5.68 8.74 22.49
N LEU A 697 -4.76 8.10 23.21
CA LEU A 697 -5.09 7.20 24.31
C LEU A 697 -4.28 7.61 25.53
N ALA A 698 -4.94 7.66 26.69
CA ALA A 698 -4.31 7.76 27.99
C ALA A 698 -4.87 6.67 28.91
N SER A 699 -4.03 5.94 29.61
CA SER A 699 -4.48 4.83 30.48
C SER A 699 -3.76 4.81 31.82
N LEU A 700 -4.46 4.29 32.83
CA LEU A 700 -3.90 3.89 34.12
C LEU A 700 -4.11 2.39 34.29
N ALA A 701 -3.03 1.69 34.63
CA ALA A 701 -3.07 0.26 34.90
C ALA A 701 -2.61 -0.05 36.32
N LEU A 702 -3.28 -1.01 36.94
CA LEU A 702 -2.81 -1.73 38.12
C LEU A 702 -2.51 -3.16 37.70
N TYR A 703 -1.36 -3.67 38.09
CA TYR A 703 -0.95 -5.03 37.71
C TYR A 703 -0.27 -5.76 38.84
N GLY A 704 -0.30 -7.08 38.77
CA GLY A 704 0.39 -7.96 39.68
C GLY A 704 0.81 -9.25 39.01
N THR A 705 1.99 -9.74 39.34
CA THR A 705 2.48 -11.05 38.97
C THR A 705 2.86 -11.84 40.21
N MET A 706 2.46 -13.10 40.23
CA MET A 706 2.90 -14.06 41.26
C MET A 706 3.61 -15.21 40.56
N GLN A 707 4.78 -15.58 41.09
CA GLN A 707 5.52 -16.76 40.65
C GLN A 707 5.83 -17.67 41.82
N LYS A 708 5.60 -18.95 41.61
CA LYS A 708 5.97 -20.02 42.56
C LYS A 708 7.33 -20.62 42.18
N GLU A 709 7.96 -21.27 43.14
CA GLU A 709 9.25 -21.94 42.96
C GLU A 709 9.20 -23.09 41.93
N ASP A 710 8.04 -23.73 41.76
CA ASP A 710 7.82 -24.78 40.77
C ASP A 710 7.61 -24.26 39.31
N GLY A 711 7.77 -22.95 39.13
CA GLY A 711 7.66 -22.25 37.84
C GLY A 711 6.23 -21.86 37.45
N GLN A 712 5.22 -22.18 38.25
CA GLN A 712 3.86 -21.67 38.02
C GLN A 712 3.79 -20.17 38.23
N TYR A 713 3.01 -19.46 37.41
CA TYR A 713 2.79 -18.05 37.58
C TYR A 713 1.35 -17.63 37.21
N ILE A 714 0.95 -16.52 37.80
CA ILE A 714 -0.30 -15.84 37.51
C ILE A 714 -0.02 -14.35 37.32
N ASP A 715 -0.52 -13.79 36.23
CA ASP A 715 -0.43 -12.38 35.96
C ASP A 715 -1.85 -11.80 35.87
N VAL A 716 -2.06 -10.63 36.47
CA VAL A 716 -3.36 -9.93 36.46
C VAL A 716 -3.12 -8.46 36.16
N ILE A 717 -3.91 -7.89 35.26
CA ILE A 717 -3.86 -6.47 34.86
C ILE A 717 -5.26 -5.90 34.80
N LEU A 718 -5.49 -4.86 35.57
CA LEU A 718 -6.70 -4.03 35.48
C LEU A 718 -6.30 -2.69 34.85
N LYS A 719 -6.96 -2.29 33.75
CA LYS A 719 -6.61 -1.06 33.02
C LYS A 719 -7.84 -0.24 32.70
N GLY A 720 -7.82 1.05 33.10
CA GLY A 720 -8.75 2.05 32.69
C GLY A 720 -8.14 2.94 31.60
N SER A 721 -8.87 3.20 30.53
CA SER A 721 -8.41 3.95 29.36
C SER A 721 -9.35 5.08 29.00
N HIS A 722 -8.79 6.24 28.60
CA HIS A 722 -9.53 7.34 27.99
C HIS A 722 -9.04 7.51 26.57
N ILE A 723 -9.97 7.52 25.62
CA ILE A 723 -9.66 7.62 24.19
C ILE A 723 -10.34 8.83 23.61
N LYS A 724 -9.57 9.61 22.86
CA LYS A 724 -10.06 10.68 22.00
C LYS A 724 -9.82 10.29 20.56
N ASN A 725 -10.84 10.40 19.72
CA ASN A 725 -10.76 10.12 18.30
C ASN A 725 -11.20 11.35 17.51
N ASP A 726 -10.36 11.82 16.60
CA ASP A 726 -10.63 12.89 15.66
C ASP A 726 -10.48 12.31 14.26
N TYR A 727 -11.46 12.48 13.36
CA TYR A 727 -11.39 11.94 12.00
C TYR A 727 -12.02 12.87 10.98
N THR A 728 -11.58 12.72 9.75
CA THR A 728 -12.13 13.39 8.59
C THR A 728 -12.34 12.36 7.49
N VAL A 729 -13.56 12.29 6.97
CA VAL A 729 -13.93 11.37 5.88
C VAL A 729 -14.64 12.15 4.79
N TYR A 730 -14.61 11.59 3.58
CA TYR A 730 -15.15 12.23 2.39
C TYR A 730 -16.19 11.33 1.73
N ASN A 731 -17.19 11.93 1.11
CA ASN A 731 -18.10 11.22 0.22
C ASN A 731 -17.52 11.15 -1.22
N GLU A 732 -18.27 10.56 -2.14
CA GLU A 732 -17.88 10.45 -3.55
C GLU A 732 -17.68 11.80 -4.25
N MET A 733 -18.31 12.85 -3.74
CA MET A 733 -18.19 14.22 -4.26
C MET A 733 -17.15 15.06 -3.52
N ASN A 734 -16.31 14.41 -2.71
CA ASN A 734 -15.26 15.05 -1.93
C ASN A 734 -15.76 16.03 -0.84
N HIS A 735 -17.05 15.95 -0.46
CA HIS A 735 -17.54 16.67 0.71
C HIS A 735 -17.01 16.01 1.98
N ARG A 736 -16.59 16.85 2.89
CA ARG A 736 -15.91 16.48 4.12
C ARG A 736 -16.92 16.30 5.26
N LEU A 737 -16.73 15.26 6.05
CA LEU A 737 -17.37 15.06 7.34
C LEU A 737 -16.30 14.95 8.42
N GLU A 738 -16.35 15.80 9.42
CA GLU A 738 -15.47 15.79 10.58
C GLU A 738 -16.18 15.29 11.82
N GLY A 739 -15.66 14.23 12.41
CA GLY A 739 -16.16 13.70 13.67
C GLY A 739 -15.11 13.77 14.76
N LYS A 740 -15.58 14.09 15.99
CA LYS A 740 -14.73 14.15 17.19
C LYS A 740 -15.49 13.59 18.38
N TYR A 741 -14.92 12.59 19.02
CA TYR A 741 -15.54 12.03 20.21
C TYR A 741 -14.52 11.54 21.23
N ARG A 742 -15.00 11.26 22.43
CA ARG A 742 -14.22 10.71 23.55
C ARG A 742 -15.00 9.59 24.18
N THR A 743 -14.30 8.51 24.53
CA THR A 743 -14.89 7.39 25.23
C THR A 743 -13.93 6.82 26.25
N ASN A 744 -14.45 6.03 27.19
CA ASN A 744 -13.68 5.38 28.23
C ASN A 744 -13.79 3.87 28.10
N GLY A 745 -12.71 3.19 28.42
CA GLY A 745 -12.67 1.73 28.44
C GLY A 745 -12.12 1.19 29.73
N LEU A 746 -12.57 0.01 30.08
CA LEU A 746 -12.06 -0.78 31.22
C LEU A 746 -11.71 -2.17 30.69
N SER A 747 -10.59 -2.73 31.12
CA SER A 747 -10.21 -4.10 30.78
C SER A 747 -9.54 -4.82 31.93
N LEU A 748 -9.74 -6.12 31.99
CA LEU A 748 -9.09 -7.06 32.89
C LEU A 748 -8.42 -8.14 32.06
N SER A 749 -7.12 -8.34 32.25
CA SER A 749 -6.34 -9.41 31.63
C SER A 749 -5.81 -10.34 32.72
N MET A 750 -5.86 -11.63 32.47
CA MET A 750 -5.27 -12.66 33.33
C MET A 750 -4.51 -13.67 32.46
N GLU A 751 -3.29 -14.01 32.87
CA GLU A 751 -2.50 -15.11 32.28
C GLU A 751 -2.10 -16.07 33.38
N TYR A 752 -2.26 -17.37 33.11
CA TYR A 752 -1.72 -18.44 33.92
C TYR A 752 -0.78 -19.29 33.08
N GLY A 753 0.39 -19.60 33.61
CA GLY A 753 1.36 -20.44 32.92
C GLY A 753 2.29 -21.17 33.85
N LYS A 754 3.11 -22.04 33.28
CA LYS A 754 4.14 -22.79 34.01
C LYS A 754 5.43 -22.84 33.21
N ARG A 755 6.44 -22.12 33.68
CA ARG A 755 7.80 -22.19 33.11
C ARG A 755 8.56 -23.39 33.62
N MET A 756 8.78 -24.37 32.76
CA MET A 756 9.53 -25.58 33.03
C MET A 756 10.97 -25.38 32.56
N LYS A 757 11.86 -25.08 33.48
CA LYS A 757 13.28 -24.77 33.21
C LYS A 757 14.16 -25.98 33.44
N LYS A 758 15.10 -26.24 32.53
CA LYS A 758 16.15 -27.22 32.61
C LYS A 758 17.43 -26.61 33.23
N GLU A 759 18.32 -27.42 33.75
CA GLU A 759 19.60 -27.00 34.38
C GLU A 759 20.48 -26.16 33.43
N ASN A 760 20.42 -26.40 32.11
CA ASN A 760 21.17 -25.65 31.12
C ASN A 760 20.51 -24.30 30.74
N GLY A 761 19.46 -23.90 31.47
CA GLY A 761 18.75 -22.65 31.27
C GLY A 761 17.68 -22.66 30.18
N PHE A 762 17.55 -23.71 29.38
CA PHE A 762 16.43 -23.84 28.45
C PHE A 762 15.10 -24.06 29.17
N TYR A 763 14.03 -23.48 28.70
CA TYR A 763 12.71 -23.66 29.27
C TYR A 763 11.63 -23.77 28.21
N ILE A 764 10.50 -24.34 28.60
CA ILE A 764 9.24 -24.38 27.91
C ILE A 764 8.21 -23.70 28.81
N ASP A 765 7.38 -22.84 28.23
CA ASP A 765 6.43 -21.96 28.93
C ASP A 765 5.04 -22.05 28.32
N PRO A 766 4.26 -23.10 28.58
CA PRO A 766 2.85 -23.15 28.21
C PRO A 766 2.04 -22.14 29.05
N SER A 767 1.12 -21.41 28.41
CA SER A 767 0.28 -20.43 29.08
C SER A 767 -1.12 -20.36 28.46
N ILE A 768 -2.07 -19.92 29.27
CA ILE A 768 -3.43 -19.54 28.88
C ILE A 768 -3.70 -18.12 29.36
N GLU A 769 -4.23 -17.29 28.49
CA GLU A 769 -4.53 -15.89 28.75
C GLU A 769 -6.01 -15.59 28.40
N LEU A 770 -6.65 -14.80 29.25
CA LEU A 770 -7.97 -14.23 28.99
C LEU A 770 -7.92 -12.73 29.22
N THR A 771 -8.30 -11.96 28.20
CA THR A 771 -8.47 -10.50 28.30
C THR A 771 -9.91 -10.15 28.02
N ALA A 772 -10.62 -9.60 29.00
CA ALA A 772 -11.98 -9.12 28.85
C ALA A 772 -12.03 -7.61 29.09
N GLY A 773 -12.83 -6.90 28.29
CA GLY A 773 -12.95 -5.47 28.45
C GLY A 773 -14.22 -4.89 27.81
N HIS A 774 -14.56 -3.70 28.25
CA HIS A 774 -15.66 -2.90 27.73
C HIS A 774 -15.15 -1.51 27.36
N LEU A 775 -15.44 -1.08 26.12
CA LEU A 775 -15.26 0.30 25.66
C LEU A 775 -16.64 0.93 25.53
N GLY A 776 -16.88 2.02 26.24
CA GLY A 776 -18.20 2.68 26.31
C GLY A 776 -18.66 3.22 24.97
N GLY A 777 -19.96 3.17 24.76
CA GLY A 777 -20.60 3.81 23.62
C GLY A 777 -20.57 5.33 23.71
N LYS A 778 -20.90 6.02 22.63
CA LYS A 778 -20.95 7.47 22.60
C LYS A 778 -21.95 8.00 21.59
N ASP A 779 -22.69 9.06 22.02
CA ASP A 779 -23.43 9.93 21.12
C ASP A 779 -22.60 11.17 20.80
N TYR A 780 -22.51 11.54 19.54
CA TYR A 780 -21.82 12.75 19.10
C TYR A 780 -22.30 13.22 17.74
N ASP A 781 -22.07 14.49 17.45
CA ASP A 781 -22.35 15.09 16.15
C ASP A 781 -21.06 15.17 15.32
N ALA A 782 -21.10 14.67 14.10
CA ALA A 782 -20.11 14.93 13.08
C ALA A 782 -20.61 16.05 12.17
N VAL A 783 -19.71 16.96 11.78
CA VAL A 783 -20.06 18.16 11.01
C VAL A 783 -19.59 17.99 9.58
N SER A 784 -20.50 18.19 8.63
CA SER A 784 -20.20 18.17 7.20
C SER A 784 -20.05 19.56 6.64
N ASP A 785 -19.16 19.79 5.69
CA ASP A 785 -19.13 20.97 4.84
C ASP A 785 -20.20 20.94 3.74
N TYR A 786 -20.85 19.80 3.55
CA TYR A 786 -22.00 19.64 2.70
C TYR A 786 -23.20 20.39 3.29
N ALA A 787 -23.93 21.11 2.47
CA ALA A 787 -25.11 21.89 2.86
C ALA A 787 -24.93 22.89 4.02
N GLY A 788 -23.78 23.61 4.07
CA GLY A 788 -23.61 24.72 4.99
C GLY A 788 -23.37 24.33 6.45
N GLY A 789 -22.77 23.14 6.69
CA GLY A 789 -22.38 22.71 8.04
C GLY A 789 -23.41 21.87 8.77
N LYS A 790 -24.23 21.09 8.06
CA LYS A 790 -25.17 20.14 8.66
C LYS A 790 -24.47 19.10 9.52
N LYS A 791 -25.18 18.71 10.59
CA LYS A 791 -24.72 17.72 11.54
C LYS A 791 -25.27 16.35 11.22
N MET A 792 -24.41 15.35 11.28
CA MET A 792 -24.81 13.95 11.33
C MET A 792 -24.69 13.46 12.76
N HIS A 793 -25.79 13.14 13.38
CA HIS A 793 -25.81 12.57 14.73
C HIS A 793 -25.45 11.09 14.63
N ILE A 794 -24.49 10.67 15.46
CA ILE A 794 -23.97 9.30 15.46
C ILE A 794 -24.13 8.74 16.88
N HIS A 795 -24.94 7.69 16.99
CA HIS A 795 -25.02 6.86 18.18
C HIS A 795 -24.15 5.64 17.95
N GLN A 796 -23.12 5.46 18.78
CA GLN A 796 -22.24 4.30 18.77
C GLN A 796 -22.47 3.48 20.03
N ASP A 797 -22.83 2.20 19.87
CA ASP A 797 -22.91 1.27 21.00
C ASP A 797 -21.54 1.07 21.64
N GLY A 798 -21.55 0.66 22.91
CA GLY A 798 -20.34 0.15 23.55
C GLY A 798 -19.95 -1.22 23.00
N ILE A 799 -18.67 -1.54 23.03
CA ILE A 799 -18.15 -2.84 22.59
C ILE A 799 -17.63 -3.66 23.76
N ASN A 800 -18.02 -4.92 23.82
CA ASN A 800 -17.43 -5.92 24.69
C ASN A 800 -16.42 -6.75 23.88
N SER A 801 -15.19 -6.85 24.36
CA SER A 801 -14.13 -7.66 23.78
C SER A 801 -13.68 -8.71 24.80
N VAL A 802 -13.65 -9.95 24.37
CA VAL A 802 -13.18 -11.09 25.20
C VAL A 802 -12.24 -11.91 24.33
N ILE A 803 -10.94 -11.80 24.59
CA ILE A 803 -9.90 -12.50 23.83
C ILE A 803 -9.27 -13.56 24.69
N GLY A 804 -9.38 -14.80 24.26
CA GLY A 804 -8.65 -15.94 24.83
C GLY A 804 -7.42 -16.28 24.03
N ARG A 805 -6.33 -16.67 24.69
CA ARG A 805 -5.09 -17.14 24.07
C ARG A 805 -4.60 -18.42 24.73
N ILE A 806 -4.12 -19.36 23.93
CA ILE A 806 -3.37 -20.52 24.37
C ILE A 806 -2.01 -20.44 23.72
N GLY A 807 -0.95 -20.34 24.51
CA GLY A 807 0.39 -20.09 24.04
C GLY A 807 1.40 -21.13 24.49
N LEU A 808 2.44 -21.29 23.68
CA LEU A 808 3.61 -22.08 24.00
C LEU A 808 4.86 -21.24 23.74
N GLY A 809 5.60 -20.93 24.78
CA GLY A 809 6.88 -20.28 24.73
C GLY A 809 8.04 -21.27 24.85
N ILE A 810 9.12 -21.00 24.19
CA ILE A 810 10.43 -21.65 24.38
C ILE A 810 11.47 -20.57 24.55
N GLY A 811 12.46 -20.81 25.39
CA GLY A 811 13.50 -19.81 25.59
C GLY A 811 14.74 -20.36 26.29
N LYS A 812 15.71 -19.47 26.40
CA LYS A 812 16.93 -19.72 27.16
C LYS A 812 17.20 -18.57 28.11
N GLU A 813 17.27 -18.87 29.37
CA GLU A 813 17.56 -17.94 30.45
C GLU A 813 18.97 -18.19 30.97
N THR A 814 19.73 -17.12 31.11
CA THR A 814 21.08 -17.11 31.74
C THR A 814 21.03 -16.15 32.92
N GLU A 815 22.12 -16.00 33.64
CA GLU A 815 22.22 -15.05 34.77
C GLU A 815 22.00 -13.59 34.35
N ARG A 816 22.25 -13.26 33.07
CA ARG A 816 22.19 -11.87 32.54
C ARG A 816 21.21 -11.65 31.40
N SER A 817 20.66 -12.72 30.85
CA SER A 817 19.80 -12.58 29.68
C SER A 817 18.69 -13.62 29.62
N ASN A 818 17.60 -13.27 29.03
CA ASN A 818 16.53 -14.18 28.61
C ASN A 818 16.19 -13.93 27.16
N LEU A 819 16.23 -14.99 26.37
CA LEU A 819 15.76 -14.95 24.96
C LEU A 819 14.64 -15.95 24.82
N PHE A 820 13.56 -15.56 24.11
CA PHE A 820 12.40 -16.43 23.92
C PHE A 820 11.73 -16.24 22.57
N ALA A 821 11.01 -17.27 22.17
CA ALA A 821 10.01 -17.24 21.13
C ALA A 821 8.72 -17.84 21.68
N LYS A 822 7.57 -17.24 21.35
CA LYS A 822 6.24 -17.68 21.77
C LYS A 822 5.33 -17.76 20.55
N ILE A 823 4.56 -18.81 20.45
CA ILE A 823 3.44 -18.93 19.51
C ILE A 823 2.17 -19.08 20.33
N ALA A 824 1.10 -18.37 19.93
CA ALA A 824 -0.19 -18.48 20.61
C ALA A 824 -1.33 -18.49 19.61
N LEU A 825 -2.29 -19.38 19.82
CA LEU A 825 -3.59 -19.35 19.16
C LEU A 825 -4.50 -18.42 19.95
N ALA A 826 -5.08 -17.44 19.29
CA ALA A 826 -5.96 -16.44 19.87
C ALA A 826 -7.33 -16.45 19.21
N HIS A 827 -8.37 -16.14 20.01
CA HIS A 827 -9.75 -16.00 19.54
C HIS A 827 -10.46 -14.85 20.25
N GLU A 828 -11.12 -13.97 19.48
CA GLU A 828 -12.05 -12.95 19.98
C GLU A 828 -13.46 -13.53 20.02
N PHE A 829 -14.02 -13.70 21.20
CA PHE A 829 -15.37 -14.23 21.42
C PHE A 829 -16.46 -13.17 21.34
N GLY A 830 -16.11 -11.89 21.54
CA GLY A 830 -16.95 -10.72 21.43
C GLY A 830 -16.68 -9.91 20.18
N GLY A 831 -16.60 -8.59 20.33
CA GLY A 831 -16.10 -7.70 19.26
C GLY A 831 -17.17 -7.15 18.32
N LYS A 832 -18.44 -7.31 18.62
CA LYS A 832 -19.55 -6.79 17.82
C LYS A 832 -19.95 -5.41 18.30
N VAL A 833 -20.06 -4.44 17.39
CA VAL A 833 -20.51 -3.08 17.68
C VAL A 833 -21.44 -2.59 16.60
N LYS A 834 -22.52 -1.93 17.01
CA LYS A 834 -23.48 -1.29 16.14
C LYS A 834 -23.39 0.21 16.27
N SER A 835 -23.74 0.90 15.20
CA SER A 835 -23.85 2.35 15.21
C SER A 835 -25.03 2.79 14.36
N ILE A 836 -25.69 3.85 14.81
CA ILE A 836 -26.84 4.44 14.17
C ILE A 836 -26.47 5.85 13.74
N PHE A 837 -26.82 6.19 12.52
CA PHE A 837 -26.57 7.47 11.90
C PHE A 837 -27.89 8.13 11.57
N SER A 838 -28.07 9.35 12.01
CA SER A 838 -29.22 10.17 11.68
C SER A 838 -28.78 11.59 11.33
N ALA A 839 -29.41 12.15 10.33
CA ALA A 839 -29.26 13.55 9.98
C ALA A 839 -30.64 14.17 9.80
N GLU A 840 -30.71 15.48 9.87
CA GLU A 840 -31.96 16.21 9.73
C GLU A 840 -32.59 15.93 8.36
N ASN A 841 -33.82 15.42 8.35
CA ASN A 841 -34.58 15.04 7.14
C ASN A 841 -34.03 13.85 6.34
N GLU A 842 -33.14 13.03 6.93
CA GLU A 842 -32.63 11.83 6.29
C GLU A 842 -33.09 10.57 7.02
N PRO A 843 -33.27 9.44 6.32
CA PRO A 843 -33.58 8.18 6.97
C PRO A 843 -32.50 7.76 7.95
N THR A 844 -32.88 7.31 9.12
CA THR A 844 -31.95 6.71 10.08
C THR A 844 -31.41 5.42 9.52
N SER A 845 -30.10 5.25 9.56
CA SER A 845 -29.39 4.09 9.01
C SER A 845 -28.44 3.51 10.05
N GLY A 846 -28.25 2.19 10.02
CA GLY A 846 -27.37 1.51 10.94
C GLY A 846 -26.19 0.83 10.26
N THR A 847 -25.06 0.73 10.96
CA THR A 847 -23.90 -0.07 10.57
C THR A 847 -23.52 -1.03 11.67
N GLU A 848 -22.93 -2.15 11.30
CA GLU A 848 -22.38 -3.14 12.22
C GLU A 848 -20.95 -3.48 11.85
N VAL A 849 -20.08 -3.62 12.85
CA VAL A 849 -18.73 -4.18 12.71
C VAL A 849 -18.63 -5.39 13.60
N ASP A 850 -18.22 -6.51 13.04
CA ASP A 850 -17.93 -7.73 13.78
C ASP A 850 -16.43 -8.03 13.70
N LEU A 851 -15.74 -7.85 14.84
CA LEU A 851 -14.31 -8.10 14.99
C LEU A 851 -14.02 -9.49 15.56
N LYS A 852 -15.04 -10.37 15.62
CA LYS A 852 -14.88 -11.75 16.03
C LYS A 852 -13.99 -12.50 15.01
N ASP A 853 -12.94 -13.11 15.53
CA ASP A 853 -11.91 -13.70 14.66
C ASP A 853 -10.99 -14.66 15.44
N SER A 854 -10.25 -15.49 14.72
CA SER A 854 -9.19 -16.36 15.23
C SER A 854 -7.89 -16.11 14.51
N TRP A 855 -6.78 -16.09 15.24
CA TRP A 855 -5.46 -15.87 14.66
C TRP A 855 -4.34 -16.55 15.43
N VAL A 856 -3.17 -16.56 14.84
CA VAL A 856 -1.94 -17.02 15.46
C VAL A 856 -1.04 -15.82 15.74
N ASP A 857 -0.67 -15.61 16.99
CA ASP A 857 0.36 -14.65 17.40
C ASP A 857 1.72 -15.35 17.41
N VAL A 858 2.73 -14.73 16.79
CA VAL A 858 4.13 -15.13 16.87
C VAL A 858 4.91 -13.99 17.49
N GLU A 859 5.64 -14.29 18.58
CA GLU A 859 6.41 -13.31 19.31
C GLU A 859 7.84 -13.83 19.52
N VAL A 860 8.82 -12.95 19.33
CA VAL A 860 10.22 -13.18 19.69
C VAL A 860 10.68 -12.01 20.53
N GLY A 861 11.46 -12.29 21.54
CA GLY A 861 11.91 -11.23 22.44
C GLY A 861 13.00 -11.65 23.37
N GLY A 862 13.39 -10.72 24.21
CA GLY A 862 14.38 -10.98 25.23
C GLY A 862 14.59 -9.81 26.17
N SER A 863 15.31 -10.10 27.23
CA SER A 863 15.76 -9.12 28.21
C SER A 863 17.23 -9.33 28.56
N TRP A 864 17.86 -8.23 28.91
CA TRP A 864 19.29 -8.20 29.21
C TRP A 864 19.58 -7.34 30.42
N LEU A 865 20.30 -7.93 31.40
CA LEU A 865 20.83 -7.24 32.55
C LEU A 865 22.14 -6.53 32.17
N VAL A 866 22.08 -5.22 31.89
CA VAL A 866 23.23 -4.41 31.47
C VAL A 866 24.20 -4.18 32.63
N ASN A 867 23.67 -3.91 33.81
CA ASN A 867 24.39 -3.77 35.04
C ASN A 867 23.55 -4.34 36.19
N ARG A 868 24.05 -4.27 37.47
CA ARG A 868 23.37 -4.88 38.63
C ARG A 868 21.90 -4.49 38.79
N ASN A 869 21.51 -3.32 38.31
CA ASN A 869 20.22 -2.72 38.57
C ASN A 869 19.41 -2.35 37.32
N THR A 870 19.97 -2.50 36.10
CA THR A 870 19.35 -2.04 34.87
C THR A 870 19.10 -3.19 33.91
N TYR A 871 17.84 -3.38 33.54
CA TYR A 871 17.40 -4.34 32.53
C TYR A 871 16.94 -3.59 31.28
N LEU A 872 17.40 -4.03 30.12
CA LEU A 872 16.82 -3.70 28.82
C LEU A 872 15.98 -4.88 28.36
N TYR A 873 14.85 -4.61 27.75
CA TYR A 873 14.00 -5.67 27.17
C TYR A 873 13.34 -5.19 25.89
N GLY A 874 13.04 -6.14 25.01
CA GLY A 874 12.35 -5.86 23.77
C GLY A 874 11.68 -7.10 23.20
N THR A 875 10.59 -6.88 22.48
CA THR A 875 9.85 -7.93 21.77
C THR A 875 9.43 -7.46 20.40
N TYR A 876 9.34 -8.39 19.49
CA TYR A 876 8.70 -8.25 18.19
C TYR A 876 7.54 -9.22 18.07
N THR A 877 6.36 -8.73 17.68
CA THR A 877 5.16 -9.55 17.55
C THR A 877 4.54 -9.34 16.18
N ARG A 878 4.02 -10.43 15.61
CA ARG A 878 3.22 -10.42 14.39
C ARG A 878 2.08 -11.42 14.51
N ASN A 879 0.89 -11.10 14.00
CA ASN A 879 -0.20 -12.06 13.89
C ASN A 879 -0.42 -12.55 12.45
N PHE A 880 -1.00 -13.74 12.33
CA PHE A 880 -1.30 -14.41 11.08
C PHE A 880 -2.71 -15.01 11.12
N GLY A 881 -3.39 -15.02 9.98
CA GLY A 881 -4.71 -15.61 9.83
C GLY A 881 -5.86 -14.71 10.24
N ALA A 882 -5.61 -13.52 10.79
CA ALA A 882 -6.64 -12.58 11.19
C ALA A 882 -7.06 -11.65 10.04
N ASP A 883 -8.36 -11.32 10.00
CA ASP A 883 -8.90 -10.22 9.21
C ASP A 883 -8.38 -8.87 9.74
N VAL A 884 -8.26 -8.77 11.08
CA VAL A 884 -7.55 -7.68 11.75
C VAL A 884 -6.09 -8.05 11.92
N SER A 885 -5.25 -7.71 10.97
CA SER A 885 -3.85 -8.08 11.02
C SER A 885 -2.98 -7.03 11.70
N SER A 886 -2.31 -7.41 12.80
CA SER A 886 -1.15 -6.70 13.33
C SER A 886 0.06 -7.05 12.46
N LYS A 887 0.41 -6.16 11.54
CA LYS A 887 1.50 -6.40 10.57
C LYS A 887 2.83 -6.54 11.27
N TRP A 888 3.04 -5.72 12.27
CA TRP A 888 4.18 -5.79 13.19
C TRP A 888 3.88 -4.96 14.43
N ARG A 889 4.47 -5.37 15.53
CA ARG A 889 4.55 -4.61 16.77
C ARG A 889 5.93 -4.79 17.36
N ILE A 890 6.53 -3.72 17.81
CA ILE A 890 7.82 -3.69 18.51
C ILE A 890 7.58 -3.05 19.87
N ASP A 891 8.10 -3.68 20.89
CA ASP A 891 8.14 -3.18 22.26
C ASP A 891 9.61 -3.09 22.70
N ALA A 892 10.02 -1.98 23.26
CA ALA A 892 11.36 -1.80 23.82
C ALA A 892 11.27 -1.01 25.12
N GLY A 893 12.02 -1.42 26.12
CA GLY A 893 11.94 -0.77 27.42
C GLY A 893 13.17 -0.97 28.28
N ILE A 894 13.22 -0.19 29.34
CA ILE A 894 14.25 -0.20 30.37
C ILE A 894 13.59 -0.27 31.74
N ARG A 895 14.17 -1.06 32.63
CA ARG A 895 13.81 -1.13 34.05
C ARG A 895 15.02 -0.85 34.88
N PHE A 896 14.86 0.02 35.84
CA PHE A 896 15.83 0.27 36.90
C PHE A 896 15.28 -0.25 38.22
N SER A 897 16.03 -1.12 38.85
CA SER A 897 15.68 -1.78 40.14
C SER A 897 16.50 -1.22 41.29
N PHE A 898 15.89 -1.05 42.46
CA PHE A 898 16.56 -0.53 43.66
C PHE A 898 15.94 -1.05 44.94
#